data_d089ec80b5e28306f2f6ef1315b2b916
#
_entry.id   d089ec80b5e28306f2f6ef1315b2b916
#
_cell.length_a   1.000
_cell.length_b   1.000
_cell.length_c   1.000
_cell.angle_alpha   90.00
_cell.angle_beta   90.00
_cell.angle_gamma   90.00
#
_symmetry.space_group_name_H-M   'P 1'
#
loop_
_entity.id
_entity.type
_entity.pdbx_description
1 polymer ?
#
loop_
_entity_poly.entity_id
_entity_poly.type
_entity_poly.pdbx_seq_one_letter_code
_entity_poly.pdbx_strand_id
1 'polypeptide(L)'
;MSNEKSNIDKLQEKLDALLQQQEFFSKEILELKKEVFLLKTSSESVSAPKLMSEPTPAAPKDEIIKEITQEPILPKEVQKPASINVPQPPVSKTKRKSDLEKFVGENLINKLGILITVIGVAIGAKYSIENELISPLTRIVLGYLTGLGLLGFGIKLKKNYINYSSVLVSGAMAIMYFISFFAYSYYGLLPQLFAFILMFVFTAFTVLAALKYDKQIIAHIGLVGAYAVPFLLSDGSGKVAILFSYTAIINIGILLIAFKKNWKPLYYVSFALTWIIYMSWYFFDYTASNHFGLALLFLTIFFIIFYIVFLAYKLNQKEKFGALDVLMLLINSFIFFGIGYSLLSDHDIGEQLLGVFTLGNAILHFIIGLIIHKRNLGNKHLFYFVIALVLTFITLAVPIQLDGNWVTLFWIAEAALLFWIARTKQIAAYERISYILMFLAFGSILHDWYDTYELNQFQYGDKHLASIFNVQFLSSLLFVGAFGFIAWLRRNAKYPSVMGSKNWLVQVFSIVIPALFLISLYLAFRFEIANYFNQWYVQSALEITPDGGTYASTYRDEDIRSFKVIWVLIYSLFFLAALSYLNMKKIKNKVLGYVGFGCNIIAILVFLTQGLYILSELRESYLDTELTSYFESGALNIGIRYIAFIFLGLILFVTRKFRLEHFKNRYLNSLFNLILHIVIVWVLSSELLHWLDIAENNAAYKLGLSILWGVYSLWLIVFGIWKNKQYLRIGAIVLFGITLIKLFFYDISHLNTISKTIVFVSLGVLLLVISFLYNKYKNKINNEVENES
;
A
#
# COMPACT_ATOMS: atom_id res chain seq x y z
N MET A 1 -10.40 -19.80 53.30
CA MET A 1 -9.29 -20.75 52.90
C MET A 1 -9.70 -21.84 51.89
N SER A 2 -10.96 -22.35 51.87
CA SER A 2 -11.32 -23.39 50.86
C SER A 2 -11.60 -22.81 49.46
N ASN A 3 -12.12 -21.59 49.38
CA ASN A 3 -12.44 -20.92 48.10
C ASN A 3 -11.20 -20.35 47.35
N GLU A 4 -10.13 -20.02 48.06
CA GLU A 4 -8.92 -19.49 47.45
C GLU A 4 -8.09 -20.61 46.83
N LYS A 5 -8.08 -21.81 47.46
CA LYS A 5 -7.40 -23.00 46.90
C LYS A 5 -8.04 -23.43 45.56
N SER A 6 -9.38 -23.42 45.49
CA SER A 6 -10.10 -23.73 44.24
C SER A 6 -9.87 -22.72 43.10
N ASN A 7 -9.62 -21.45 43.44
CA ASN A 7 -9.29 -20.43 42.42
C ASN A 7 -7.86 -20.54 41.93
N ILE A 8 -6.93 -20.94 42.79
CA ILE A 8 -5.52 -21.20 42.41
C ILE A 8 -5.43 -22.40 41.47
N ASP A 9 -6.13 -23.51 41.81
CA ASP A 9 -6.17 -24.71 40.98
C ASP A 9 -6.77 -24.41 39.57
N LYS A 10 -7.84 -23.62 39.48
CA LYS A 10 -8.40 -23.15 38.19
C LYS A 10 -7.50 -22.23 37.40
N LEU A 11 -6.69 -21.43 38.07
CA LEU A 11 -5.70 -20.56 37.42
C LEU A 11 -4.51 -21.39 36.91
N GLN A 12 -4.10 -22.42 37.65
CA GLN A 12 -3.06 -23.34 37.21
C GLN A 12 -3.51 -24.15 35.99
N GLU A 13 -4.74 -24.67 35.99
CA GLU A 13 -5.30 -25.39 34.84
C GLU A 13 -5.39 -24.50 33.59
N LYS A 14 -5.76 -23.20 33.73
CA LYS A 14 -5.73 -22.24 32.63
C LYS A 14 -4.31 -21.92 32.16
N LEU A 15 -3.35 -21.84 33.05
CA LEU A 15 -1.96 -21.60 32.69
C LEU A 15 -1.38 -22.77 31.90
N ASP A 16 -1.65 -24.01 32.34
CA ASP A 16 -1.21 -25.22 31.64
C ASP A 16 -1.84 -25.34 30.24
N ALA A 17 -3.13 -24.99 30.10
CA ALA A 17 -3.81 -24.93 28.82
C ALA A 17 -3.19 -23.88 27.88
N LEU A 18 -2.81 -22.71 28.39
CA LEU A 18 -2.13 -21.68 27.63
C LEU A 18 -0.70 -22.08 27.21
N LEU A 19 0.02 -22.78 28.06
CA LEU A 19 1.35 -23.32 27.73
C LEU A 19 1.26 -24.37 26.63
N GLN A 20 0.29 -25.27 26.68
CA GLN A 20 0.05 -26.23 25.60
C GLN A 20 -0.29 -25.54 24.28
N GLN A 21 -1.10 -24.47 24.33
CA GLN A 21 -1.45 -23.69 23.15
C GLN A 21 -0.23 -22.96 22.57
N GLN A 22 0.65 -22.46 23.41
CA GLN A 22 1.93 -21.84 22.99
C GLN A 22 2.86 -22.85 22.33
N GLU A 23 2.96 -24.06 22.85
CA GLU A 23 3.76 -25.14 22.22
C GLU A 23 3.21 -25.53 20.86
N PHE A 24 1.89 -25.62 20.72
CA PHE A 24 1.22 -25.91 19.46
C PHE A 24 1.53 -24.84 18.41
N PHE A 25 1.34 -23.56 18.75
CA PHE A 25 1.68 -22.45 17.83
C PHE A 25 3.16 -22.41 17.48
N SER A 26 4.05 -22.77 18.42
CA SER A 26 5.48 -22.83 18.14
C SER A 26 5.84 -23.91 17.11
N LYS A 27 5.16 -25.05 17.12
CA LYS A 27 5.31 -26.12 16.13
C LYS A 27 4.76 -25.70 14.76
N GLU A 28 3.59 -25.07 14.71
CA GLU A 28 3.02 -24.55 13.45
C GLU A 28 3.92 -23.50 12.79
N ILE A 29 4.49 -22.60 13.61
CA ILE A 29 5.44 -21.58 13.10
C ILE A 29 6.70 -22.26 12.53
N LEU A 30 7.15 -23.36 13.12
CA LEU A 30 8.31 -24.10 12.63
C LEU A 30 8.02 -24.81 11.30
N GLU A 31 6.82 -25.36 11.14
CA GLU A 31 6.35 -25.98 9.88
C GLU A 31 6.19 -24.94 8.77
N LEU A 32 5.53 -23.83 9.06
CA LEU A 32 5.42 -22.71 8.12
C LEU A 32 6.78 -22.15 7.69
N LYS A 33 7.75 -22.07 8.62
CA LYS A 33 9.14 -21.71 8.27
C LYS A 33 9.80 -22.71 7.33
N LYS A 34 9.54 -24.00 7.48
CA LYS A 34 10.05 -25.04 6.56
C LYS A 34 9.40 -24.91 5.18
N GLU A 35 8.08 -24.69 5.11
CA GLU A 35 7.40 -24.48 3.84
C GLU A 35 7.88 -23.23 3.09
N VAL A 36 8.02 -22.10 3.80
CA VAL A 36 8.59 -20.88 3.23
C VAL A 36 10.02 -21.08 2.74
N PHE A 37 10.83 -21.84 3.45
CA PHE A 37 12.19 -22.19 3.02
C PHE A 37 12.18 -23.06 1.75
N LEU A 38 11.31 -24.05 1.65
CA LEU A 38 11.17 -24.90 0.48
C LEU A 38 10.66 -24.10 -0.74
N LEU A 39 9.69 -23.20 -0.54
CA LEU A 39 9.19 -22.32 -1.59
C LEU A 39 10.27 -21.35 -2.07
N LYS A 40 11.09 -20.83 -1.16
CA LYS A 40 12.20 -19.94 -1.49
C LYS A 40 13.29 -20.66 -2.29
N THR A 41 13.61 -21.88 -1.90
CA THR A 41 14.58 -22.72 -2.62
C THR A 41 14.09 -23.14 -4.01
N SER A 42 12.79 -23.38 -4.15
CA SER A 42 12.17 -23.69 -5.45
C SER A 42 12.07 -22.47 -6.36
N SER A 43 11.95 -21.25 -5.81
CA SER A 43 11.93 -20.01 -6.61
C SER A 43 13.33 -19.57 -7.04
N GLU A 44 14.37 -19.91 -6.29
CA GLU A 44 15.77 -19.63 -6.67
C GLU A 44 16.31 -20.59 -7.75
N SER A 45 15.67 -21.76 -7.94
CA SER A 45 16.06 -22.72 -9.00
C SER A 45 15.55 -22.36 -10.41
N VAL A 46 14.75 -21.29 -10.55
CA VAL A 46 14.21 -20.84 -11.84
C VAL A 46 15.00 -19.68 -12.46
N SER A 47 16.05 -19.17 -11.80
CA SER A 47 16.79 -17.98 -12.24
C SER A 47 18.29 -18.24 -12.41
N ALA A 48 18.70 -19.39 -12.97
CA ALA A 48 20.08 -19.59 -13.43
C ALA A 48 20.14 -19.67 -14.96
N PRO A 49 20.98 -18.86 -15.65
CA PRO A 49 21.13 -18.96 -17.10
C PRO A 49 21.85 -20.25 -17.46
N LYS A 50 21.28 -20.96 -18.41
CA LYS A 50 21.81 -22.15 -19.04
C LYS A 50 23.17 -21.83 -19.68
N LEU A 51 24.25 -22.31 -19.08
CA LEU A 51 25.54 -22.48 -19.79
C LEU A 51 25.43 -23.71 -20.66
N MET A 52 25.69 -23.51 -21.95
CA MET A 52 25.81 -24.57 -22.95
C MET A 52 26.96 -25.50 -22.59
N SER A 53 26.66 -26.80 -22.44
CA SER A 53 27.65 -27.87 -22.42
C SER A 53 28.04 -28.23 -23.84
N GLU A 54 29.35 -28.21 -24.14
CA GLU A 54 29.96 -28.82 -25.31
C GLU A 54 29.76 -30.34 -25.33
N PRO A 55 29.55 -30.93 -26.51
CA PRO A 55 29.70 -32.37 -26.68
C PRO A 55 31.08 -32.75 -27.27
N THR A 56 31.70 -33.73 -26.74
CA THR A 56 32.93 -34.43 -27.16
C THR A 56 32.68 -35.35 -28.38
N PRO A 57 33.68 -35.65 -29.17
CA PRO A 57 33.57 -35.89 -30.61
C PRO A 57 33.47 -37.37 -31.04
N ALA A 58 32.94 -37.58 -32.23
CA ALA A 58 33.16 -38.77 -33.02
C ALA A 58 33.37 -38.43 -34.52
N ALA A 59 34.48 -38.89 -35.03
CA ALA A 59 35.01 -38.76 -36.40
C ALA A 59 34.33 -39.73 -37.38
N PRO A 60 34.79 -39.81 -38.66
CA PRO A 60 34.78 -38.84 -39.76
C PRO A 60 34.10 -39.40 -41.04
N LYS A 61 33.87 -38.59 -42.05
CA LYS A 61 34.04 -38.92 -43.47
C LYS A 61 33.67 -37.77 -44.43
N ASP A 62 34.65 -37.35 -45.12
CA ASP A 62 34.87 -37.13 -46.56
C ASP A 62 34.04 -36.16 -47.43
N GLU A 63 34.80 -35.24 -48.02
CA GLU A 63 34.82 -34.77 -49.41
C GLU A 63 33.68 -33.81 -49.85
N ILE A 64 33.86 -32.75 -50.56
CA ILE A 64 34.73 -32.30 -51.71
C ILE A 64 34.48 -30.80 -52.00
N ILE A 65 35.59 -30.03 -52.13
CA ILE A 65 36.03 -29.05 -53.11
C ILE A 65 34.97 -28.13 -53.82
N LYS A 66 35.24 -26.86 -53.84
CA LYS A 66 35.61 -25.88 -54.87
C LYS A 66 35.21 -24.47 -54.41
N GLU A 67 36.14 -23.61 -54.27
CA GLU A 67 36.96 -22.80 -55.19
C GLU A 67 36.36 -21.41 -55.51
N ILE A 68 37.21 -20.42 -55.27
CA ILE A 68 37.70 -19.26 -56.07
C ILE A 68 36.89 -17.96 -55.88
N THR A 69 37.46 -16.88 -55.48
CA THR A 69 38.44 -15.89 -55.95
C THR A 69 37.88 -14.50 -55.57
N GLN A 70 38.51 -13.54 -55.15
CA GLN A 70 39.71 -12.75 -55.31
C GLN A 70 39.60 -11.48 -54.41
N GLU A 71 40.75 -11.12 -53.87
CA GLU A 71 41.17 -9.80 -53.36
C GLU A 71 41.06 -8.66 -54.43
N PRO A 72 41.36 -7.37 -54.18
CA PRO A 72 42.54 -6.89 -53.46
C PRO A 72 42.55 -5.50 -52.76
N ILE A 73 43.60 -5.31 -51.97
CA ILE A 73 44.50 -4.13 -51.86
C ILE A 73 44.32 -3.10 -50.75
N LEU A 74 45.33 -3.10 -49.88
CA LEU A 74 45.89 -2.19 -48.89
C LEU A 74 46.27 -0.78 -49.44
N PRO A 75 46.54 0.24 -48.55
CA PRO A 75 47.89 0.37 -48.03
C PRO A 75 48.01 0.80 -46.53
N LYS A 76 49.01 0.22 -45.86
CA LYS A 76 50.20 0.76 -45.16
C LYS A 76 50.03 2.04 -44.30
N GLU A 77 50.50 2.18 -43.14
CA GLU A 77 51.67 1.82 -42.32
C GLU A 77 51.68 2.79 -41.13
N VAL A 78 52.00 2.38 -39.93
CA VAL A 78 53.11 2.91 -39.12
C VAL A 78 53.30 2.04 -37.88
N GLN A 79 54.47 1.47 -37.76
CA GLN A 79 54.97 0.72 -36.59
C GLN A 79 55.28 1.65 -35.42
N LYS A 80 54.98 1.21 -34.19
CA LYS A 80 55.76 1.59 -33.01
C LYS A 80 56.00 0.37 -32.08
N PRO A 81 57.07 0.39 -31.31
CA PRO A 81 57.90 -0.79 -31.07
C PRO A 81 57.43 -1.61 -29.83
N ALA A 82 57.88 -2.85 -29.80
CA ALA A 82 57.72 -3.87 -28.79
C ALA A 82 58.12 -3.36 -27.41
N SER A 83 57.18 -3.47 -26.42
CA SER A 83 57.50 -3.37 -25.02
C SER A 83 57.75 -4.76 -24.46
N ILE A 84 58.92 -4.91 -23.87
CA ILE A 84 59.48 -6.07 -23.22
C ILE A 84 58.55 -6.55 -22.09
N ASN A 85 58.13 -7.83 -22.14
CA ASN A 85 57.48 -8.53 -21.04
C ASN A 85 58.48 -8.68 -19.90
N VAL A 86 58.29 -7.89 -18.83
CA VAL A 86 58.95 -8.15 -17.54
C VAL A 86 57.99 -9.04 -16.74
N PRO A 87 58.41 -10.20 -16.23
CA PRO A 87 57.58 -11.05 -15.40
C PRO A 87 57.27 -10.36 -14.09
N GLN A 88 55.99 -10.11 -13.80
CA GLN A 88 55.55 -9.66 -12.49
C GLN A 88 55.78 -10.77 -11.47
N PRO A 89 56.35 -10.47 -10.30
CA PRO A 89 56.49 -11.46 -9.24
C PRO A 89 55.14 -11.86 -8.70
N PRO A 90 54.98 -13.09 -8.22
CA PRO A 90 53.71 -13.64 -7.73
C PRO A 90 53.19 -12.81 -6.58
N VAL A 91 51.97 -12.30 -6.72
CA VAL A 91 51.25 -11.60 -5.63
C VAL A 91 50.99 -12.59 -4.50
N SER A 92 51.70 -12.41 -3.43
CA SER A 92 51.62 -13.19 -2.22
C SER A 92 50.23 -13.09 -1.58
N LYS A 93 49.54 -14.22 -1.42
CA LYS A 93 48.25 -14.39 -0.75
C LYS A 93 48.30 -14.23 0.78
N THR A 94 49.30 -13.58 1.33
CA THR A 94 49.54 -13.51 2.79
C THR A 94 48.93 -12.29 3.48
N LYS A 95 48.31 -11.32 2.77
CA LYS A 95 47.77 -10.11 3.39
C LYS A 95 46.44 -10.29 4.15
N ARG A 96 45.61 -11.27 3.84
CA ARG A 96 44.30 -11.44 4.51
C ARG A 96 44.38 -11.96 5.95
N LYS A 97 45.36 -12.78 6.30
CA LYS A 97 45.53 -13.25 7.70
C LYS A 97 46.08 -12.18 8.60
N SER A 98 47.01 -11.35 8.13
CA SER A 98 47.58 -10.22 8.89
C SER A 98 46.57 -9.12 9.19
N ASP A 99 45.65 -8.82 8.27
CA ASP A 99 44.62 -7.78 8.50
C ASP A 99 43.56 -8.24 9.49
N LEU A 100 43.21 -9.54 9.52
CA LEU A 100 42.27 -10.12 10.47
C LEU A 100 42.91 -10.18 11.88
N GLU A 101 44.17 -10.61 11.98
CA GLU A 101 44.90 -10.68 13.24
C GLU A 101 45.09 -9.28 13.83
N LYS A 102 45.43 -8.29 13.03
CA LYS A 102 45.53 -6.89 13.41
C LYS A 102 44.17 -6.30 13.80
N PHE A 103 43.11 -6.57 13.07
CA PHE A 103 41.73 -6.15 13.41
C PHE A 103 41.26 -6.78 14.72
N VAL A 104 41.49 -8.07 14.94
CA VAL A 104 41.09 -8.77 16.16
C VAL A 104 41.93 -8.30 17.34
N GLY A 105 43.27 -8.23 17.20
CA GLY A 105 44.16 -7.81 18.29
C GLY A 105 44.07 -6.36 18.69
N GLU A 106 44.05 -5.43 17.72
CA GLU A 106 44.07 -4.00 18.02
C GLU A 106 42.70 -3.38 18.22
N ASN A 107 41.65 -3.90 17.58
CA ASN A 107 40.30 -3.28 17.63
C ASN A 107 39.28 -4.06 18.45
N LEU A 108 39.21 -5.40 18.30
CA LEU A 108 38.14 -6.17 18.92
C LEU A 108 38.48 -6.49 20.38
N ILE A 109 39.71 -6.98 20.65
CA ILE A 109 40.14 -7.38 22.01
C ILE A 109 40.11 -6.16 22.94
N ASN A 110 40.60 -5.01 22.49
CA ASN A 110 40.60 -3.79 23.31
C ASN A 110 39.18 -3.31 23.65
N LYS A 111 38.25 -3.36 22.70
CA LYS A 111 36.86 -2.98 22.93
C LYS A 111 36.14 -3.98 23.83
N LEU A 112 36.37 -5.27 23.64
CA LEU A 112 35.86 -6.31 24.50
C LEU A 112 36.47 -6.22 25.93
N GLY A 113 37.76 -5.95 26.04
CA GLY A 113 38.42 -5.75 27.34
C GLY A 113 37.77 -4.65 28.16
N ILE A 114 37.55 -3.48 27.58
CA ILE A 114 36.90 -2.37 28.31
C ILE A 114 35.42 -2.68 28.61
N LEU A 115 34.69 -3.32 27.70
CA LEU A 115 33.32 -3.73 27.94
C LEU A 115 33.23 -4.71 29.12
N ILE A 116 34.11 -5.71 29.17
CA ILE A 116 34.20 -6.66 30.27
C ILE A 116 34.58 -5.99 31.57
N THR A 117 35.48 -4.99 31.52
CA THR A 117 35.86 -4.22 32.71
C THR A 117 34.68 -3.39 33.25
N VAL A 118 33.92 -2.76 32.38
CA VAL A 118 32.71 -2.01 32.78
C VAL A 118 31.66 -2.92 33.39
N ILE A 119 31.42 -4.10 32.75
CA ILE A 119 30.49 -5.10 33.28
C ILE A 119 31.02 -5.65 34.61
N GLY A 120 32.32 -5.94 34.74
CA GLY A 120 32.94 -6.41 35.98
C GLY A 120 32.79 -5.44 37.13
N VAL A 121 32.97 -4.14 36.87
CA VAL A 121 32.72 -3.05 37.87
C VAL A 121 31.24 -3.05 38.28
N ALA A 122 30.34 -3.19 37.35
CA ALA A 122 28.89 -3.24 37.62
C ALA A 122 28.50 -4.49 38.45
N ILE A 123 29.04 -5.68 38.12
CA ILE A 123 28.80 -6.93 38.86
C ILE A 123 29.41 -6.85 40.25
N GLY A 124 30.64 -6.34 40.37
CA GLY A 124 31.31 -6.14 41.63
C GLY A 124 30.60 -5.18 42.56
N ALA A 125 30.06 -4.09 41.99
CA ALA A 125 29.21 -3.15 42.70
C ALA A 125 27.92 -3.85 43.19
N LYS A 126 27.26 -4.63 42.35
CA LYS A 126 26.05 -5.37 42.71
C LYS A 126 26.35 -6.40 43.82
N TYR A 127 27.41 -7.21 43.68
CA TYR A 127 27.82 -8.20 44.70
C TYR A 127 28.15 -7.56 46.03
N SER A 128 28.87 -6.43 46.00
CA SER A 128 29.20 -5.63 47.18
C SER A 128 27.99 -5.03 47.87
N ILE A 129 26.93 -4.74 47.09
CA ILE A 129 25.63 -4.28 47.59
C ILE A 129 24.88 -5.42 48.29
N GLU A 130 24.78 -6.59 47.66
CA GLU A 130 24.02 -7.72 48.16
C GLU A 130 24.60 -8.32 49.44
N ASN A 131 25.95 -8.23 49.63
CA ASN A 131 26.63 -8.80 50.78
C ASN A 131 27.06 -7.76 51.85
N GLU A 132 26.64 -6.49 51.73
CA GLU A 132 26.97 -5.40 52.68
C GLU A 132 28.45 -5.24 53.05
N LEU A 133 29.37 -5.70 52.19
CA LEU A 133 30.82 -5.79 52.46
C LEU A 133 31.49 -4.41 52.62
N ILE A 134 30.94 -3.37 51.98
CA ILE A 134 31.55 -2.05 51.93
C ILE A 134 30.45 -1.00 52.03
N SER A 135 30.65 0.05 52.78
CA SER A 135 29.66 1.14 52.90
C SER A 135 29.32 1.77 51.52
N PRO A 136 28.08 2.28 51.34
CA PRO A 136 27.68 2.93 50.11
C PRO A 136 28.62 4.02 49.63
N LEU A 137 29.07 4.87 50.55
CA LEU A 137 30.02 5.94 50.24
C LEU A 137 31.37 5.41 49.72
N THR A 138 31.90 4.36 50.37
CA THR A 138 33.16 3.76 49.94
C THR A 138 33.08 3.12 48.58
N ARG A 139 31.93 2.50 48.23
CA ARG A 139 31.66 1.93 46.87
C ARG A 139 31.71 3.01 45.79
N ILE A 140 31.08 4.16 46.04
CA ILE A 140 31.06 5.31 45.11
C ILE A 140 32.47 5.87 44.95
N VAL A 141 33.21 6.05 46.07
CA VAL A 141 34.58 6.58 46.04
C VAL A 141 35.49 5.60 45.25
N LEU A 142 35.44 4.32 45.49
CA LEU A 142 36.21 3.31 44.74
C LEU A 142 35.86 3.32 43.24
N GLY A 143 34.61 3.47 42.93
CA GLY A 143 34.15 3.58 41.54
C GLY A 143 34.73 4.83 40.83
N TYR A 144 34.69 5.97 41.46
CA TYR A 144 35.35 7.18 40.94
C TYR A 144 36.86 7.04 40.83
N LEU A 145 37.52 6.44 41.83
CA LEU A 145 38.96 6.18 41.78
C LEU A 145 39.32 5.23 40.61
N THR A 146 38.50 4.24 40.34
CA THR A 146 38.69 3.34 39.19
C THR A 146 38.52 4.11 37.87
N GLY A 147 37.45 4.92 37.75
CA GLY A 147 37.23 5.80 36.61
C GLY A 147 38.36 6.78 36.37
N LEU A 148 38.79 7.52 37.41
CA LEU A 148 39.89 8.47 37.35
C LEU A 148 41.23 7.80 37.06
N GLY A 149 41.47 6.59 37.62
CA GLY A 149 42.66 5.79 37.34
C GLY A 149 42.76 5.39 35.89
N LEU A 150 41.66 4.85 35.31
CA LEU A 150 41.59 4.54 33.89
C LEU A 150 41.72 5.77 33.00
N LEU A 151 41.15 6.91 33.41
CA LEU A 151 41.25 8.17 32.69
C LEU A 151 42.71 8.65 32.68
N GLY A 152 43.39 8.72 33.85
CA GLY A 152 44.77 9.13 33.97
C GLY A 152 45.73 8.22 33.18
N PHE A 153 45.51 6.90 33.27
CA PHE A 153 46.29 5.92 32.51
C PHE A 153 46.03 6.04 31.01
N GLY A 154 44.78 6.23 30.62
CA GLY A 154 44.39 6.47 29.23
C GLY A 154 45.07 7.71 28.66
N ILE A 155 45.06 8.86 29.38
CA ILE A 155 45.69 10.10 28.95
C ILE A 155 47.21 9.91 28.83
N LYS A 156 47.85 9.19 29.74
CA LYS A 156 49.29 8.92 29.72
C LYS A 156 49.71 8.11 28.51
N LEU A 157 48.88 7.11 28.10
CA LEU A 157 49.16 6.28 26.94
C LEU A 157 48.86 6.97 25.58
N LYS A 158 48.25 8.11 25.55
CA LYS A 158 47.88 8.82 24.33
C LYS A 158 49.03 8.97 23.34
N LYS A 159 50.23 9.28 23.84
CA LYS A 159 51.40 9.59 23.01
C LYS A 159 51.82 8.42 22.14
N ASN A 160 51.77 7.20 22.66
CA ASN A 160 52.29 5.99 22.00
C ASN A 160 51.20 5.05 21.47
N TYR A 161 50.00 5.07 22.08
CA TYR A 161 48.93 4.12 21.81
C TYR A 161 47.56 4.80 21.74
N ILE A 162 47.34 5.69 20.73
CA ILE A 162 46.15 6.55 20.64
C ILE A 162 44.84 5.78 20.57
N ASN A 163 44.80 4.64 19.86
CA ASN A 163 43.57 3.82 19.73
C ASN A 163 43.21 3.17 21.07
N TYR A 164 44.17 2.58 21.74
CA TYR A 164 43.99 1.99 23.07
C TYR A 164 43.64 3.05 24.13
N SER A 165 44.34 4.16 24.13
CA SER A 165 44.06 5.30 24.99
C SER A 165 42.64 5.82 24.81
N SER A 166 42.14 5.87 23.56
CA SER A 166 40.79 6.33 23.31
C SER A 166 39.70 5.40 23.89
N VAL A 167 39.93 4.09 23.86
CA VAL A 167 39.03 3.09 24.46
C VAL A 167 39.04 3.20 25.99
N LEU A 168 40.21 3.36 26.59
CA LEU A 168 40.35 3.57 28.06
C LEU A 168 39.65 4.81 28.54
N VAL A 169 39.84 5.95 27.84
CA VAL A 169 39.15 7.20 28.15
C VAL A 169 37.65 7.07 28.04
N SER A 170 37.17 6.39 26.99
CA SER A 170 35.73 6.13 26.79
C SER A 170 35.17 5.27 27.93
N GLY A 171 35.86 4.18 28.31
CA GLY A 171 35.45 3.33 29.41
C GLY A 171 35.47 4.04 30.77
N ALA A 172 36.49 4.86 31.01
CA ALA A 172 36.59 5.69 32.23
C ALA A 172 35.36 6.63 32.35
N MET A 173 34.96 7.27 31.22
CA MET A 173 33.79 8.14 31.21
C MET A 173 32.51 7.36 31.46
N ALA A 174 32.33 6.20 30.82
CA ALA A 174 31.17 5.33 31.05
C ALA A 174 31.07 4.90 32.54
N ILE A 175 32.17 4.51 33.17
CA ILE A 175 32.22 4.18 34.60
C ILE A 175 31.82 5.40 35.46
N MET A 176 32.36 6.60 35.21
CA MET A 176 32.03 7.80 35.96
C MET A 176 30.54 8.17 35.82
N TYR A 177 29.96 8.07 34.65
CA TYR A 177 28.53 8.22 34.46
C TYR A 177 27.72 7.24 35.33
N PHE A 178 28.08 5.96 35.25
CA PHE A 178 27.37 4.89 35.95
C PHE A 178 27.43 5.07 37.46
N ILE A 179 28.61 5.40 38.02
CA ILE A 179 28.82 5.66 39.45
C ILE A 179 28.05 6.90 39.90
N SER A 180 27.97 7.96 39.09
CA SER A 180 27.18 9.17 39.41
C SER A 180 25.69 8.82 39.49
N PHE A 181 25.21 7.99 38.60
CA PHE A 181 23.84 7.51 38.63
C PHE A 181 23.55 6.70 39.91
N PHE A 182 24.41 5.73 40.26
CA PHE A 182 24.23 4.97 41.48
C PHE A 182 24.28 5.81 42.73
N ALA A 183 25.19 6.81 42.79
CA ALA A 183 25.32 7.72 43.92
C ALA A 183 24.03 8.52 44.18
N TYR A 184 23.31 8.89 43.09
CA TYR A 184 22.04 9.59 43.17
C TYR A 184 20.86 8.61 43.39
N SER A 185 20.62 7.72 42.42
CA SER A 185 19.36 6.95 42.31
C SER A 185 19.26 5.81 43.34
N TYR A 186 20.38 5.15 43.64
CA TYR A 186 20.36 3.96 44.47
C TYR A 186 20.75 4.24 45.94
N TYR A 187 21.76 5.09 46.11
CA TYR A 187 22.29 5.39 47.47
C TYR A 187 21.80 6.69 48.07
N GLY A 188 21.18 7.58 47.29
CA GLY A 188 20.73 8.89 47.79
C GLY A 188 21.84 9.82 48.31
N LEU A 189 23.09 9.52 47.96
CA LEU A 189 24.27 10.25 48.46
C LEU A 189 24.48 11.62 47.79
N LEU A 190 23.92 11.81 46.61
CA LEU A 190 23.98 13.04 45.86
C LEU A 190 22.61 13.64 45.66
N PRO A 191 22.38 14.93 45.86
CA PRO A 191 21.14 15.56 45.44
C PRO A 191 21.03 15.58 43.91
N GLN A 192 19.79 15.50 43.38
CA GLN A 192 19.48 15.43 41.95
C GLN A 192 20.20 16.48 41.10
N LEU A 193 20.14 17.75 41.53
CA LEU A 193 20.78 18.87 40.84
C LEU A 193 22.30 18.68 40.72
N PHE A 194 22.93 18.16 41.78
CA PHE A 194 24.38 17.95 41.79
C PHE A 194 24.81 16.82 40.87
N ALA A 195 24.05 15.70 40.89
CA ALA A 195 24.26 14.59 39.95
C ALA A 195 24.10 15.06 38.49
N PHE A 196 23.11 15.91 38.23
CA PHE A 196 22.85 16.46 36.88
C PHE A 196 24.02 17.34 36.39
N ILE A 197 24.51 18.24 37.23
CA ILE A 197 25.68 19.11 36.92
C ILE A 197 26.93 18.26 36.67
N LEU A 198 27.15 17.24 37.48
CA LEU A 198 28.33 16.38 37.37
C LEU A 198 28.31 15.59 36.06
N MET A 199 27.16 15.01 35.71
CA MET A 199 27.00 14.27 34.46
C MET A 199 27.09 15.19 33.23
N PHE A 200 26.63 16.43 33.34
CA PHE A 200 26.83 17.46 32.32
C PHE A 200 28.31 17.79 32.10
N VAL A 201 29.07 17.95 33.18
CA VAL A 201 30.53 18.19 33.13
C VAL A 201 31.22 16.99 32.44
N PHE A 202 30.84 15.76 32.77
CA PHE A 202 31.39 14.59 32.10
C PHE A 202 31.07 14.58 30.63
N THR A 203 29.84 14.98 30.22
CA THR A 203 29.47 15.12 28.81
C THR A 203 30.36 16.13 28.09
N ALA A 204 30.54 17.32 28.68
CA ALA A 204 31.39 18.35 28.09
C ALA A 204 32.86 17.88 27.96
N PHE A 205 33.38 17.21 29.00
CA PHE A 205 34.73 16.63 28.95
C PHE A 205 34.82 15.53 27.85
N THR A 206 33.82 14.69 27.72
CA THR A 206 33.80 13.62 26.70
C THR A 206 33.82 14.19 25.30
N VAL A 207 33.05 15.24 25.03
CA VAL A 207 33.06 15.98 23.75
C VAL A 207 34.43 16.56 23.45
N LEU A 208 35.04 17.24 24.43
CA LEU A 208 36.39 17.80 24.28
C LEU A 208 37.44 16.71 24.05
N ALA A 209 37.35 15.60 24.77
CA ALA A 209 38.22 14.46 24.60
C ALA A 209 38.04 13.86 23.19
N ALA A 210 36.82 13.65 22.72
CA ALA A 210 36.54 13.12 21.40
C ALA A 210 37.19 13.99 20.31
N LEU A 211 37.06 15.30 20.39
CA LEU A 211 37.66 16.23 19.45
C LEU A 211 39.19 16.21 19.52
N LYS A 212 39.78 16.17 20.74
CA LYS A 212 41.22 16.19 20.96
C LYS A 212 41.90 14.88 20.56
N TYR A 213 41.19 13.76 20.67
CA TYR A 213 41.66 12.43 20.23
C TYR A 213 41.35 12.15 18.75
N ASP A 214 40.50 12.91 18.16
CA ASP A 214 39.95 12.68 16.80
C ASP A 214 39.35 11.26 16.63
N LYS A 215 38.65 10.82 17.68
CA LYS A 215 38.07 9.46 17.73
C LYS A 215 36.57 9.51 17.97
N GLN A 216 35.83 9.10 16.97
CA GLN A 216 34.37 9.08 16.96
C GLN A 216 33.80 8.21 18.09
N ILE A 217 34.47 7.12 18.49
CA ILE A 217 33.99 6.18 19.52
C ILE A 217 33.81 6.87 20.87
N ILE A 218 34.69 7.83 21.22
CA ILE A 218 34.59 8.61 22.47
C ILE A 218 33.31 9.44 22.44
N ALA A 219 33.04 10.07 21.31
CA ALA A 219 31.82 10.87 21.13
C ALA A 219 30.54 10.02 21.23
N HIS A 220 30.51 8.80 20.70
CA HIS A 220 29.34 7.91 20.81
C HIS A 220 29.05 7.48 22.24
N ILE A 221 30.11 7.14 23.03
CA ILE A 221 29.94 6.77 24.43
C ILE A 221 29.44 7.97 25.24
N GLY A 222 30.00 9.14 24.99
CA GLY A 222 29.53 10.37 25.60
C GLY A 222 28.08 10.70 25.21
N LEU A 223 27.71 10.46 23.95
CA LEU A 223 26.36 10.68 23.46
C LEU A 223 25.35 9.78 24.18
N VAL A 224 25.59 8.45 24.22
CA VAL A 224 24.69 7.49 24.89
C VAL A 224 24.56 7.87 26.39
N GLY A 225 25.69 8.17 27.07
CA GLY A 225 25.65 8.64 28.46
C GLY A 225 24.80 9.89 28.60
N ALA A 226 25.03 10.88 27.76
CA ALA A 226 24.32 12.15 27.81
C ALA A 226 22.80 11.99 27.64
N TYR A 227 22.36 11.24 26.66
CA TYR A 227 20.93 11.01 26.48
C TYR A 227 20.28 10.12 27.52
N ALA A 228 21.05 9.26 28.18
CA ALA A 228 20.57 8.43 29.28
C ALA A 228 20.34 9.23 30.58
N VAL A 229 21.10 10.32 30.82
CA VAL A 229 21.05 11.10 32.05
C VAL A 229 19.65 11.52 32.47
N PRO A 230 18.80 12.13 31.66
CA PRO A 230 17.47 12.54 32.11
C PRO A 230 16.59 11.37 32.56
N PHE A 231 16.71 10.21 31.91
CA PHE A 231 15.93 9.02 32.27
C PHE A 231 16.49 8.38 33.55
N LEU A 232 17.82 8.34 33.70
CA LEU A 232 18.46 7.78 34.86
C LEU A 232 18.24 8.63 36.12
N LEU A 233 18.15 9.97 35.97
CA LEU A 233 17.95 10.90 37.08
C LEU A 233 16.50 11.35 37.24
N SER A 234 15.55 10.78 36.48
CA SER A 234 14.13 11.12 36.63
C SER A 234 13.58 10.76 37.99
N ASP A 235 12.90 11.72 38.62
CA ASP A 235 12.21 11.57 39.90
C ASP A 235 10.68 11.38 39.69
N GLY A 236 10.24 11.21 38.45
CA GLY A 236 8.82 11.12 38.11
C GLY A 236 8.06 12.46 38.19
N SER A 237 8.78 13.59 38.38
CA SER A 237 8.15 14.89 38.58
C SER A 237 7.47 15.49 37.34
N GLY A 238 7.54 14.82 36.18
CA GLY A 238 6.93 15.30 34.93
C GLY A 238 7.50 16.60 34.35
N LYS A 239 8.69 17.05 34.79
CA LYS A 239 9.30 18.32 34.35
C LYS A 239 9.91 18.23 32.96
N VAL A 240 9.06 18.09 31.97
CA VAL A 240 9.44 17.88 30.53
C VAL A 240 10.30 19.03 29.99
N ALA A 241 10.07 20.25 30.40
CA ALA A 241 10.89 21.43 30.02
C ALA A 241 12.38 21.24 30.34
N ILE A 242 12.69 20.61 31.48
CA ILE A 242 14.08 20.32 31.86
C ILE A 242 14.69 19.27 30.95
N LEU A 243 13.94 18.18 30.66
CA LEU A 243 14.35 17.11 29.76
C LEU A 243 14.71 17.66 28.37
N PHE A 244 13.82 18.45 27.78
CA PHE A 244 14.02 18.99 26.44
C PHE A 244 15.08 20.07 26.39
N SER A 245 15.19 20.93 27.41
CA SER A 245 16.26 21.90 27.51
C SER A 245 17.63 21.23 27.57
N TYR A 246 17.76 20.18 28.35
CA TYR A 246 18.99 19.39 28.44
C TYR A 246 19.31 18.71 27.10
N THR A 247 18.30 18.07 26.47
CA THR A 247 18.44 17.45 25.13
C THR A 247 18.88 18.49 24.09
N ALA A 248 18.31 19.69 24.12
CA ALA A 248 18.71 20.78 23.23
C ALA A 248 20.18 21.19 23.42
N ILE A 249 20.65 21.28 24.67
CA ILE A 249 22.05 21.58 24.98
C ILE A 249 22.99 20.52 24.41
N ILE A 250 22.65 19.23 24.56
CA ILE A 250 23.43 18.13 23.95
C ILE A 250 23.48 18.29 22.44
N ASN A 251 22.32 18.56 21.82
CA ASN A 251 22.20 18.71 20.36
C ASN A 251 23.01 19.93 19.86
N ILE A 252 23.08 21.01 20.64
CA ILE A 252 23.98 22.13 20.35
C ILE A 252 25.45 21.69 20.41
N GLY A 253 25.82 20.85 21.37
CA GLY A 253 27.15 20.23 21.43
C GLY A 253 27.47 19.41 20.16
N ILE A 254 26.51 18.61 19.68
CA ILE A 254 26.61 17.87 18.41
C ILE A 254 26.75 18.81 17.21
N LEU A 255 26.00 19.91 17.20
CA LEU A 255 26.07 20.93 16.16
C LEU A 255 27.49 21.54 16.12
N LEU A 256 28.10 21.86 17.28
CA LEU A 256 29.46 22.36 17.33
C LEU A 256 30.51 21.36 16.80
N ILE A 257 30.29 20.07 17.03
CA ILE A 257 31.10 19.01 16.43
C ILE A 257 30.89 18.97 14.92
N ALA A 258 29.66 19.12 14.44
CA ALA A 258 29.31 19.05 13.01
C ALA A 258 29.98 20.17 12.18
N PHE A 259 30.29 21.30 12.76
CA PHE A 259 31.09 22.35 12.09
C PHE A 259 32.57 21.97 11.87
N LYS A 260 33.12 21.08 12.72
CA LYS A 260 34.54 20.71 12.71
C LYS A 260 34.83 19.34 12.10
N LYS A 261 33.93 18.39 12.25
CA LYS A 261 34.12 16.98 11.87
C LYS A 261 32.93 16.43 11.08
N ASN A 262 33.16 15.46 10.20
CA ASN A 262 32.10 14.77 9.45
C ASN A 262 31.79 13.38 10.03
N TRP A 263 31.31 13.35 11.25
CA TRP A 263 30.99 12.11 11.95
C TRP A 263 29.52 11.71 11.78
N LYS A 264 29.15 11.36 10.54
CA LYS A 264 27.77 11.05 10.15
C LYS A 264 27.04 10.07 11.08
N PRO A 265 27.62 8.91 11.49
CA PRO A 265 26.95 8.02 12.43
C PRO A 265 26.56 8.70 13.75
N LEU A 266 27.40 9.62 14.27
CA LEU A 266 27.11 10.37 15.49
C LEU A 266 25.87 11.26 15.30
N TYR A 267 25.76 11.93 14.15
CA TYR A 267 24.62 12.80 13.85
C TYR A 267 23.33 12.01 13.66
N TYR A 268 23.41 10.86 12.99
CA TYR A 268 22.24 10.00 12.78
C TYR A 268 21.72 9.39 14.10
N VAL A 269 22.61 8.97 14.99
CA VAL A 269 22.23 8.44 16.30
C VAL A 269 21.63 9.54 17.17
N SER A 270 22.24 10.74 17.23
CA SER A 270 21.68 11.85 18.00
C SER A 270 20.32 12.31 17.46
N PHE A 271 20.15 12.35 16.15
CA PHE A 271 18.89 12.60 15.49
C PHE A 271 17.81 11.58 15.91
N ALA A 272 18.12 10.30 15.78
CA ALA A 272 17.18 9.22 16.12
C ALA A 272 16.79 9.28 17.61
N LEU A 273 17.76 9.42 18.51
CA LEU A 273 17.50 9.49 19.96
C LEU A 273 16.63 10.69 20.32
N THR A 274 16.92 11.87 19.76
CA THR A 274 16.14 13.08 20.05
C THR A 274 14.68 12.91 19.61
N TRP A 275 14.46 12.42 18.37
CA TRP A 275 13.10 12.25 17.87
C TRP A 275 12.36 11.11 18.54
N ILE A 276 13.02 10.02 18.91
CA ILE A 276 12.42 8.95 19.72
C ILE A 276 11.96 9.51 21.08
N ILE A 277 12.81 10.28 21.79
CA ILE A 277 12.47 10.88 23.07
C ILE A 277 11.28 11.83 22.92
N TYR A 278 11.34 12.72 21.93
CA TYR A 278 10.27 13.68 21.70
C TYR A 278 8.96 13.01 21.31
N MET A 279 8.98 12.05 20.38
CA MET A 279 7.80 11.31 19.94
C MET A 279 7.22 10.45 21.06
N SER A 280 8.07 9.76 21.85
CA SER A 280 7.58 8.97 22.98
C SER A 280 6.82 9.85 23.99
N TRP A 281 7.37 10.99 24.34
CA TRP A 281 6.65 11.92 25.19
C TRP A 281 5.38 12.47 24.52
N TYR A 282 5.43 12.79 23.25
CA TYR A 282 4.28 13.30 22.50
C TYR A 282 3.11 12.30 22.47
N PHE A 283 3.39 11.03 22.27
CA PHE A 283 2.35 10.01 22.16
C PHE A 283 1.82 9.52 23.51
N PHE A 284 2.60 9.61 24.59
CA PHE A 284 2.20 9.03 25.89
C PHE A 284 1.83 10.06 26.96
N ASP A 285 2.43 11.24 26.95
CA ASP A 285 2.33 12.21 28.06
C ASP A 285 1.85 13.61 27.62
N TYR A 286 1.72 13.87 26.33
CA TYR A 286 1.32 15.19 25.83
C TYR A 286 -0.15 15.44 26.11
N THR A 287 -0.46 16.65 26.62
CA THR A 287 -1.79 17.22 26.75
C THR A 287 -1.82 18.63 26.18
N ALA A 288 -2.76 18.90 25.27
CA ALA A 288 -2.83 20.17 24.54
C ALA A 288 -2.96 21.38 25.48
N SER A 289 -3.78 21.26 26.54
CA SER A 289 -4.01 22.34 27.50
C SER A 289 -2.77 22.82 28.24
N ASN A 290 -1.83 21.92 28.56
CA ASN A 290 -0.70 22.23 29.45
C ASN A 290 0.63 22.32 28.71
N HIS A 291 0.75 21.63 27.57
CA HIS A 291 2.06 21.41 26.95
C HIS A 291 2.21 21.99 25.54
N PHE A 292 1.16 22.59 24.96
CA PHE A 292 1.17 23.06 23.56
C PHE A 292 2.37 23.99 23.25
N GLY A 293 2.55 25.07 24.01
CA GLY A 293 3.63 26.02 23.75
C GLY A 293 5.02 25.41 23.92
N LEU A 294 5.19 24.53 24.93
CA LEU A 294 6.44 23.83 25.19
C LEU A 294 6.75 22.84 24.06
N ALA A 295 5.74 22.08 23.61
CA ALA A 295 5.87 21.14 22.51
C ALA A 295 6.31 21.84 21.22
N LEU A 296 5.60 22.89 20.82
CA LEU A 296 5.91 23.64 19.60
C LEU A 296 7.30 24.31 19.65
N LEU A 297 7.68 24.82 20.81
CA LEU A 297 9.01 25.42 21.02
C LEU A 297 10.14 24.41 20.79
N PHE A 298 10.09 23.25 21.47
CA PHE A 298 11.16 22.26 21.36
C PHE A 298 11.12 21.49 20.03
N LEU A 299 9.94 21.28 19.44
CA LEU A 299 9.81 20.80 18.07
C LEU A 299 10.62 21.68 17.10
N THR A 300 10.44 23.00 17.22
CA THR A 300 11.12 23.97 16.37
C THR A 300 12.62 24.00 16.64
N ILE A 301 13.05 23.98 17.91
CA ILE A 301 14.45 23.97 18.29
C ILE A 301 15.17 22.75 17.73
N PHE A 302 14.62 21.55 17.92
CA PHE A 302 15.22 20.31 17.43
C PHE A 302 15.27 20.26 15.91
N PHE A 303 14.22 20.68 15.25
CA PHE A 303 14.19 20.81 13.79
C PHE A 303 15.31 21.70 13.27
N ILE A 304 15.46 22.91 13.81
CA ILE A 304 16.49 23.87 13.38
C ILE A 304 17.89 23.33 13.64
N ILE A 305 18.15 22.77 14.82
CA ILE A 305 19.47 22.23 15.17
C ILE A 305 19.85 21.13 14.16
N PHE A 306 19.00 20.13 13.91
CA PHE A 306 19.34 19.04 13.00
C PHE A 306 19.37 19.49 11.54
N TYR A 307 18.55 20.45 11.17
CA TYR A 307 18.64 21.05 9.84
C TYR A 307 20.04 21.65 9.60
N ILE A 308 20.56 22.39 10.60
CA ILE A 308 21.91 22.98 10.53
C ILE A 308 22.98 21.87 10.64
N VAL A 309 22.83 20.87 11.52
CA VAL A 309 23.78 19.75 11.68
C VAL A 309 24.03 19.03 10.35
N PHE A 310 22.97 18.73 9.59
CA PHE A 310 23.10 18.04 8.31
C PHE A 310 23.70 18.92 7.21
N LEU A 311 23.58 20.23 7.31
CA LEU A 311 24.14 21.19 6.36
C LEU A 311 25.55 21.66 6.70
N ALA A 312 25.86 21.85 7.99
CA ALA A 312 27.00 22.63 8.50
C ALA A 312 28.35 22.21 7.91
N TYR A 313 28.73 20.94 8.07
CA TYR A 313 30.04 20.48 7.62
C TYR A 313 30.19 20.56 6.11
N LYS A 314 29.17 20.14 5.38
CA LYS A 314 29.21 20.05 3.91
C LYS A 314 29.24 21.42 3.25
N LEU A 315 28.50 22.35 3.80
CA LEU A 315 28.54 23.74 3.32
C LEU A 315 29.90 24.38 3.62
N ASN A 316 30.49 24.06 4.77
CA ASN A 316 31.81 24.59 5.15
C ASN A 316 32.95 24.01 4.31
N GLN A 317 32.91 22.71 4.00
CA GLN A 317 33.96 22.00 3.25
C GLN A 317 33.65 21.85 1.73
N LYS A 318 32.52 22.37 1.25
CA LYS A 318 32.05 22.25 -0.13
C LYS A 318 31.95 20.80 -0.63
N GLU A 319 31.66 19.86 0.26
CA GLU A 319 31.47 18.45 -0.10
C GLU A 319 30.12 18.21 -0.78
N LYS A 320 30.06 17.18 -1.64
CA LYS A 320 28.84 16.75 -2.32
C LYS A 320 27.88 16.05 -1.33
N PHE A 321 26.59 16.34 -1.49
CA PHE A 321 25.53 15.65 -0.74
C PHE A 321 25.29 14.24 -1.30
N GLY A 322 25.29 13.26 -0.42
CA GLY A 322 24.89 11.89 -0.73
C GLY A 322 23.37 11.68 -0.56
N ALA A 323 22.86 10.55 -1.04
CA ALA A 323 21.44 10.21 -0.93
C ALA A 323 20.95 10.16 0.53
N LEU A 324 21.76 9.64 1.46
CA LEU A 324 21.41 9.60 2.89
C LEU A 324 21.34 10.98 3.53
N ASP A 325 22.18 11.93 3.10
CA ASP A 325 22.14 13.29 3.66
C ASP A 325 20.85 14.00 3.25
N VAL A 326 20.43 13.82 1.99
CA VAL A 326 19.15 14.32 1.47
C VAL A 326 17.97 13.67 2.18
N LEU A 327 18.03 12.36 2.40
CA LEU A 327 17.00 11.62 3.12
C LEU A 327 16.84 12.10 4.58
N MET A 328 17.94 12.39 5.30
CA MET A 328 17.87 12.90 6.67
C MET A 328 17.25 14.30 6.74
N LEU A 329 17.56 15.16 5.78
CA LEU A 329 16.90 16.48 5.68
C LEU A 329 15.40 16.34 5.39
N LEU A 330 15.03 15.40 4.51
CA LEU A 330 13.63 15.10 4.20
C LEU A 330 12.88 14.62 5.45
N ILE A 331 13.42 13.61 6.13
CA ILE A 331 12.83 13.05 7.35
C ILE A 331 12.67 14.12 8.42
N ASN A 332 13.69 14.94 8.65
CA ASN A 332 13.63 16.04 9.62
C ASN A 332 12.51 17.05 9.31
N SER A 333 12.36 17.40 8.01
CA SER A 333 11.33 18.35 7.58
C SER A 333 9.92 17.77 7.71
N PHE A 334 9.72 16.50 7.38
CA PHE A 334 8.42 15.86 7.51
C PHE A 334 8.04 15.50 8.96
N ILE A 335 9.00 15.16 9.82
CA ILE A 335 8.74 15.01 11.27
C ILE A 335 8.27 16.33 11.85
N PHE A 336 9.00 17.43 11.58
CA PHE A 336 8.61 18.76 12.05
C PHE A 336 7.23 19.15 11.56
N PHE A 337 6.95 18.93 10.28
CA PHE A 337 5.66 19.27 9.70
C PHE A 337 4.54 18.38 10.25
N GLY A 338 4.73 17.06 10.30
CA GLY A 338 3.70 16.11 10.73
C GLY A 338 3.29 16.31 12.20
N ILE A 339 4.28 16.40 13.10
CA ILE A 339 4.00 16.66 14.51
C ILE A 339 3.47 18.07 14.73
N GLY A 340 4.03 19.06 14.04
CA GLY A 340 3.55 20.44 14.13
C GLY A 340 2.13 20.60 13.61
N TYR A 341 1.76 19.90 12.55
CA TYR A 341 0.39 19.82 12.07
C TYR A 341 -0.53 19.22 13.14
N SER A 342 -0.15 18.08 13.71
CA SER A 342 -0.97 17.41 14.73
C SER A 342 -1.11 18.29 16.00
N LEU A 343 -0.03 18.97 16.46
CA LEU A 343 -0.08 19.90 17.58
C LEU A 343 -1.05 21.07 17.34
N LEU A 344 -1.03 21.60 16.11
CA LEU A 344 -1.88 22.75 15.75
C LEU A 344 -3.33 22.34 15.53
N SER A 345 -3.59 21.16 14.97
CA SER A 345 -4.95 20.67 14.74
C SER A 345 -5.71 20.37 16.04
N ASP A 346 -4.97 19.99 17.10
CA ASP A 346 -5.55 19.71 18.43
C ASP A 346 -5.75 20.98 19.29
N HIS A 347 -5.50 22.17 18.75
CA HIS A 347 -5.58 23.41 19.51
C HIS A 347 -6.47 24.43 18.79
N ASP A 348 -7.47 24.99 19.46
CA ASP A 348 -8.52 25.86 18.87
C ASP A 348 -7.99 27.03 18.01
N ILE A 349 -6.93 27.73 18.49
CA ILE A 349 -6.28 28.78 17.72
C ILE A 349 -5.30 28.20 16.68
N GLY A 350 -4.72 27.05 16.99
CA GLY A 350 -3.74 26.36 16.15
C GLY A 350 -4.35 25.91 14.83
N GLU A 351 -5.56 25.37 14.86
CA GLU A 351 -6.30 24.89 13.69
C GLU A 351 -6.45 26.00 12.63
N GLN A 352 -6.76 27.20 13.06
CA GLN A 352 -6.88 28.36 12.17
C GLN A 352 -5.53 28.78 11.53
N LEU A 353 -4.41 28.37 12.13
CA LEU A 353 -3.07 28.73 11.69
C LEU A 353 -2.35 27.62 10.89
N LEU A 354 -3.01 26.49 10.64
CA LEU A 354 -2.42 25.35 9.95
C LEU A 354 -1.85 25.70 8.56
N GLY A 355 -2.59 26.44 7.77
CA GLY A 355 -2.14 26.90 6.46
C GLY A 355 -0.97 27.88 6.55
N VAL A 356 -0.97 28.76 7.56
CA VAL A 356 0.12 29.71 7.83
C VAL A 356 1.38 28.96 8.28
N PHE A 357 1.25 27.94 9.13
CA PHE A 357 2.34 27.06 9.53
C PHE A 357 2.95 26.33 8.34
N THR A 358 2.09 25.78 7.46
CA THR A 358 2.52 25.07 6.25
C THR A 358 3.24 26.01 5.28
N LEU A 359 2.71 27.20 5.07
CA LEU A 359 3.36 28.23 4.27
C LEU A 359 4.66 28.71 4.90
N GLY A 360 4.72 28.81 6.25
CA GLY A 360 5.94 29.09 7.00
C GLY A 360 7.06 28.08 6.74
N ASN A 361 6.71 26.78 6.64
CA ASN A 361 7.65 25.74 6.21
C ASN A 361 8.16 25.97 4.79
N ALA A 362 7.29 26.31 3.85
CA ALA A 362 7.69 26.65 2.49
C ALA A 362 8.67 27.84 2.47
N ILE A 363 8.36 28.91 3.19
CA ILE A 363 9.20 30.11 3.27
C ILE A 363 10.57 29.80 3.87
N LEU A 364 10.62 28.99 4.93
CA LEU A 364 11.88 28.57 5.57
C LEU A 364 12.78 27.82 4.57
N HIS A 365 12.25 26.84 3.87
CA HIS A 365 12.98 26.09 2.86
C HIS A 365 13.41 26.98 1.68
N PHE A 366 12.55 27.94 1.29
CA PHE A 366 12.86 28.90 0.24
C PHE A 366 14.05 29.80 0.62
N ILE A 367 14.07 30.35 1.85
CA ILE A 367 15.19 31.14 2.36
C ILE A 367 16.49 30.33 2.32
N ILE A 368 16.46 29.08 2.74
CA ILE A 368 17.61 28.18 2.69
C ILE A 368 18.05 27.92 1.26
N GLY A 369 17.11 27.70 0.35
CA GLY A 369 17.38 27.55 -1.08
C GLY A 369 18.08 28.79 -1.66
N LEU A 370 17.64 29.98 -1.28
CA LEU A 370 18.28 31.25 -1.69
C LEU A 370 19.70 31.38 -1.13
N ILE A 371 19.94 30.99 0.14
CA ILE A 371 21.27 31.02 0.75
C ILE A 371 22.21 30.07 0.02
N ILE A 372 21.77 28.83 -0.25
CA ILE A 372 22.55 27.83 -0.99
C ILE A 372 22.90 28.35 -2.38
N HIS A 373 21.94 28.95 -3.09
CA HIS A 373 22.13 29.49 -4.45
C HIS A 373 23.09 30.67 -4.46
N LYS A 374 22.83 31.70 -3.64
CA LYS A 374 23.64 32.93 -3.62
C LYS A 374 25.09 32.69 -3.20
N ARG A 375 25.33 31.75 -2.29
CA ARG A 375 26.69 31.45 -1.78
C ARG A 375 27.41 30.36 -2.59
N ASN A 376 26.80 29.81 -3.63
CA ASN A 376 27.33 28.65 -4.39
C ASN A 376 27.79 27.49 -3.50
N LEU A 377 27.08 27.28 -2.36
CA LEU A 377 27.48 26.35 -1.31
C LEU A 377 27.00 24.90 -1.53
N GLY A 378 26.24 24.63 -2.56
CA GLY A 378 25.64 23.30 -2.76
C GLY A 378 25.74 22.80 -4.20
N ASN A 379 25.59 21.48 -4.34
CA ASN A 379 25.36 20.87 -5.64
C ASN A 379 24.00 21.28 -6.19
N LYS A 380 23.84 21.30 -7.51
CA LYS A 380 22.55 21.51 -8.18
C LYS A 380 21.45 20.56 -7.62
N HIS A 381 21.83 19.33 -7.23
CA HIS A 381 20.89 18.36 -6.64
C HIS A 381 20.30 18.80 -5.30
N LEU A 382 21.10 19.37 -4.38
CA LEU A 382 20.59 19.90 -3.10
C LEU A 382 19.67 21.09 -3.33
N PHE A 383 20.06 22.01 -4.21
CA PHE A 383 19.20 23.14 -4.55
C PHE A 383 17.84 22.70 -5.11
N TYR A 384 17.83 21.78 -6.08
CA TYR A 384 16.58 21.25 -6.61
C TYR A 384 15.75 20.50 -5.57
N PHE A 385 16.40 19.81 -4.63
CA PHE A 385 15.71 19.13 -3.55
C PHE A 385 15.02 20.12 -2.61
N VAL A 386 15.72 21.18 -2.20
CA VAL A 386 15.15 22.21 -1.32
C VAL A 386 14.01 22.95 -2.02
N ILE A 387 14.14 23.25 -3.31
CA ILE A 387 13.04 23.83 -4.11
C ILE A 387 11.86 22.87 -4.23
N ALA A 388 12.11 21.57 -4.35
CA ALA A 388 11.03 20.57 -4.35
C ALA A 388 10.26 20.58 -3.01
N LEU A 389 10.95 20.72 -1.85
CA LEU A 389 10.29 20.88 -0.56
C LEU A 389 9.44 22.16 -0.49
N VAL A 390 9.98 23.27 -1.01
CA VAL A 390 9.20 24.53 -1.10
C VAL A 390 7.90 24.31 -1.87
N LEU A 391 7.99 23.71 -3.05
CA LEU A 391 6.81 23.42 -3.87
C LEU A 391 5.84 22.47 -3.15
N THR A 392 6.36 21.44 -2.49
CA THR A 392 5.54 20.51 -1.71
C THR A 392 4.74 21.24 -0.62
N PHE A 393 5.39 22.10 0.17
CA PHE A 393 4.71 22.81 1.25
C PHE A 393 3.77 23.90 0.75
N ILE A 394 4.06 24.55 -0.38
CA ILE A 394 3.11 25.47 -1.01
C ILE A 394 1.87 24.72 -1.48
N THR A 395 2.06 23.59 -2.15
CA THR A 395 0.94 22.75 -2.64
C THR A 395 0.10 22.18 -1.48
N LEU A 396 0.73 21.84 -0.33
CA LEU A 396 0.03 21.37 0.85
C LEU A 396 -0.66 22.48 1.65
N ALA A 397 -0.16 23.71 1.62
CA ALA A 397 -0.72 24.81 2.41
C ALA A 397 -2.19 25.10 2.08
N VAL A 398 -2.55 24.99 0.82
CA VAL A 398 -3.92 25.26 0.36
C VAL A 398 -4.92 24.21 0.84
N PRO A 399 -4.71 22.89 0.62
CA PRO A 399 -5.64 21.89 1.11
C PRO A 399 -5.70 21.79 2.64
N ILE A 400 -4.66 22.23 3.34
CA ILE A 400 -4.65 22.25 4.80
C ILE A 400 -5.49 23.41 5.36
N GLN A 401 -5.59 24.52 4.63
CA GLN A 401 -6.41 25.66 5.03
C GLN A 401 -7.84 25.59 4.50
N LEU A 402 -8.06 24.83 3.44
CA LEU A 402 -9.36 24.65 2.80
C LEU A 402 -9.89 23.25 3.10
N ASP A 403 -11.16 23.16 3.47
CA ASP A 403 -11.80 21.90 3.79
C ASP A 403 -12.55 21.29 2.60
N GLY A 404 -12.65 19.95 2.60
CA GLY A 404 -13.53 19.19 1.73
C GLY A 404 -13.27 19.41 0.23
N ASN A 405 -14.34 19.61 -0.51
CA ASN A 405 -14.33 19.69 -1.98
C ASN A 405 -13.41 20.75 -2.58
N TRP A 406 -13.09 21.81 -1.83
CA TRP A 406 -12.19 22.88 -2.31
C TRP A 406 -10.77 22.39 -2.53
N VAL A 407 -10.29 21.46 -1.70
CA VAL A 407 -8.97 20.83 -1.85
C VAL A 407 -8.90 20.08 -3.18
N THR A 408 -9.89 19.25 -3.43
CA THR A 408 -10.00 18.47 -4.67
C THR A 408 -10.05 19.34 -5.91
N LEU A 409 -10.88 20.40 -5.88
CA LEU A 409 -11.02 21.32 -7.00
C LEU A 409 -9.75 22.13 -7.24
N PHE A 410 -9.07 22.56 -6.18
CA PHE A 410 -7.82 23.29 -6.30
C PHE A 410 -6.73 22.42 -6.92
N TRP A 411 -6.50 21.22 -6.41
CA TRP A 411 -5.47 20.32 -6.95
C TRP A 411 -5.71 19.93 -8.40
N ILE A 412 -6.96 19.64 -8.78
CA ILE A 412 -7.24 19.30 -10.17
C ILE A 412 -7.13 20.51 -11.11
N ALA A 413 -7.50 21.70 -10.64
CA ALA A 413 -7.33 22.93 -11.40
C ALA A 413 -5.84 23.26 -11.57
N GLU A 414 -5.04 23.14 -10.52
CA GLU A 414 -3.58 23.31 -10.58
C GLU A 414 -2.93 22.28 -11.51
N ALA A 415 -3.32 21.00 -11.41
CA ALA A 415 -2.86 19.95 -12.31
C ALA A 415 -3.17 20.26 -13.78
N ALA A 416 -4.39 20.71 -14.07
CA ALA A 416 -4.82 21.07 -15.42
C ALA A 416 -4.06 22.29 -15.95
N LEU A 417 -3.86 23.31 -15.11
CA LEU A 417 -3.13 24.52 -15.44
C LEU A 417 -1.64 24.20 -15.72
N LEU A 418 -0.98 23.48 -14.82
CA LEU A 418 0.43 23.09 -15.01
C LEU A 418 0.63 22.20 -16.24
N PHE A 419 -0.29 21.26 -16.48
CA PHE A 419 -0.26 20.43 -17.68
C PHE A 419 -0.44 21.26 -18.95
N TRP A 420 -1.33 22.24 -18.95
CA TRP A 420 -1.54 23.18 -20.05
C TRP A 420 -0.30 24.04 -20.30
N ILE A 421 0.28 24.65 -19.25
CA ILE A 421 1.51 25.45 -19.35
C ILE A 421 2.67 24.58 -19.85
N ALA A 422 2.83 23.38 -19.32
CA ALA A 422 3.86 22.43 -19.72
C ALA A 422 3.82 22.17 -21.22
N ARG A 423 2.63 21.89 -21.74
CA ARG A 423 2.42 21.56 -23.16
C ARG A 423 2.53 22.77 -24.08
N THR A 424 2.09 23.95 -23.64
CA THR A 424 2.13 25.18 -24.44
C THR A 424 3.48 25.86 -24.40
N LYS A 425 4.14 25.91 -23.22
CA LYS A 425 5.46 26.54 -23.04
C LYS A 425 6.64 25.57 -23.15
N GLN A 426 6.37 24.29 -23.37
CA GLN A 426 7.37 23.24 -23.54
C GLN A 426 8.32 23.13 -22.34
N ILE A 427 7.80 23.06 -21.11
CA ILE A 427 8.56 22.94 -19.86
C ILE A 427 8.32 21.59 -19.20
N ALA A 428 9.32 20.69 -19.25
CA ALA A 428 9.20 19.31 -18.75
C ALA A 428 8.95 19.21 -17.23
N ALA A 429 9.44 20.16 -16.44
CA ALA A 429 9.23 20.15 -14.98
C ALA A 429 7.75 20.26 -14.63
N TYR A 430 7.03 21.17 -15.27
CA TYR A 430 5.59 21.35 -15.02
C TYR A 430 4.77 20.13 -15.47
N GLU A 431 5.19 19.44 -16.54
CA GLU A 431 4.53 18.20 -16.96
C GLU A 431 4.69 17.08 -15.91
N ARG A 432 5.87 16.98 -15.27
CA ARG A 432 6.10 15.99 -14.19
C ARG A 432 5.30 16.32 -12.93
N ILE A 433 5.28 17.58 -12.53
CA ILE A 433 4.55 18.02 -11.33
C ILE A 433 3.05 17.81 -11.53
N SER A 434 2.51 18.14 -12.71
CA SER A 434 1.09 17.94 -13.00
C SER A 434 0.66 16.48 -12.88
N TYR A 435 1.53 15.51 -13.19
CA TYR A 435 1.24 14.09 -13.01
C TYR A 435 1.06 13.69 -11.54
N ILE A 436 1.89 14.26 -10.65
CA ILE A 436 1.78 14.04 -9.20
C ILE A 436 0.48 14.64 -8.69
N LEU A 437 0.17 15.87 -9.09
CA LEU A 437 -1.06 16.56 -8.70
C LEU A 437 -2.33 15.85 -9.19
N MET A 438 -2.31 15.23 -10.37
CA MET A 438 -3.43 14.41 -10.85
C MET A 438 -3.73 13.23 -9.90
N PHE A 439 -2.71 12.57 -9.35
CA PHE A 439 -2.91 11.51 -8.37
C PHE A 439 -3.39 12.04 -7.03
N LEU A 440 -2.83 13.15 -6.56
CA LEU A 440 -3.28 13.78 -5.31
C LEU A 440 -4.74 14.21 -5.41
N ALA A 441 -5.11 14.86 -6.52
CA ALA A 441 -6.49 15.27 -6.78
C ALA A 441 -7.44 14.05 -6.86
N PHE A 442 -6.99 12.95 -7.47
CA PHE A 442 -7.80 11.74 -7.51
C PHE A 442 -7.94 11.09 -6.14
N GLY A 443 -6.87 11.06 -5.34
CA GLY A 443 -6.95 10.61 -3.94
C GLY A 443 -7.90 11.46 -3.10
N SER A 444 -7.85 12.77 -3.28
CA SER A 444 -8.73 13.73 -2.58
C SER A 444 -10.20 13.51 -2.92
N ILE A 445 -10.56 13.36 -4.21
CA ILE A 445 -11.97 13.12 -4.56
C ILE A 445 -12.47 11.77 -4.08
N LEU A 446 -11.60 10.75 -3.99
CA LEU A 446 -11.98 9.47 -3.39
C LEU A 446 -12.30 9.63 -1.89
N HIS A 447 -11.52 10.43 -1.18
CA HIS A 447 -11.77 10.77 0.22
C HIS A 447 -13.09 11.55 0.38
N ASP A 448 -13.32 12.59 -0.44
CA ASP A 448 -14.55 13.36 -0.43
C ASP A 448 -15.79 12.48 -0.68
N TRP A 449 -15.68 11.53 -1.61
CA TRP A 449 -16.77 10.59 -1.87
C TRP A 449 -16.97 9.61 -0.71
N TYR A 450 -15.90 9.14 -0.08
CA TYR A 450 -15.99 8.26 1.08
C TYR A 450 -16.71 8.96 2.23
N ASP A 451 -16.29 10.16 2.59
CA ASP A 451 -16.87 10.93 3.69
C ASP A 451 -18.34 11.31 3.46
N THR A 452 -18.68 11.64 2.18
CA THR A 452 -20.03 12.13 1.86
C THR A 452 -21.03 11.01 1.63
N TYR A 453 -20.62 9.94 0.93
CA TYR A 453 -21.54 8.86 0.52
C TYR A 453 -21.42 7.60 1.39
N GLU A 454 -20.67 7.65 2.50
CA GLU A 454 -20.55 6.49 3.39
C GLU A 454 -21.88 6.20 4.11
N LEU A 455 -22.30 4.94 4.07
CA LEU A 455 -23.59 4.48 4.60
C LEU A 455 -23.76 4.74 6.11
N ASN A 456 -22.67 4.83 6.88
CA ASN A 456 -22.71 5.03 8.32
C ASN A 456 -23.17 6.45 8.72
N GLN A 457 -22.98 7.44 7.86
CA GLN A 457 -23.47 8.80 8.13
C GLN A 457 -25.00 8.87 8.13
N PHE A 458 -25.68 7.99 7.39
CA PHE A 458 -27.15 7.92 7.36
C PHE A 458 -27.77 7.27 8.59
N GLN A 459 -26.96 6.65 9.44
CA GLN A 459 -27.45 6.03 10.67
C GLN A 459 -27.61 7.04 11.82
N TYR A 460 -26.92 8.19 11.77
CA TYR A 460 -26.83 9.15 12.87
C TYR A 460 -26.99 10.63 12.50
N GLY A 461 -27.42 11.01 11.32
CA GLY A 461 -27.39 12.41 10.97
C GLY A 461 -28.45 12.97 10.02
N ASP A 462 -28.98 14.14 10.38
CA ASP A 462 -29.92 14.98 9.65
C ASP A 462 -29.38 15.60 8.34
N LYS A 463 -28.29 15.10 7.76
CA LYS A 463 -27.71 15.67 6.53
C LYS A 463 -28.42 15.14 5.29
N HIS A 464 -29.50 15.81 4.93
CA HIS A 464 -30.14 15.60 3.64
C HIS A 464 -29.28 16.16 2.51
N LEU A 465 -28.64 15.28 1.74
CA LEU A 465 -27.90 15.67 0.54
C LEU A 465 -28.84 15.63 -0.67
N ALA A 466 -29.29 16.78 -1.18
CA ALA A 466 -30.17 16.83 -2.34
C ALA A 466 -29.54 16.08 -3.54
N SER A 467 -30.30 15.16 -4.15
CA SER A 467 -29.80 14.37 -5.29
C SER A 467 -29.56 15.30 -6.49
N ILE A 468 -28.43 15.13 -7.17
CA ILE A 468 -27.99 15.89 -8.34
C ILE A 468 -27.66 17.37 -8.05
N PHE A 469 -28.46 18.07 -7.27
CA PHE A 469 -28.28 19.48 -6.92
C PHE A 469 -27.55 19.67 -5.59
N ASN A 470 -26.38 19.06 -5.48
CA ASN A 470 -25.51 19.17 -4.32
C ASN A 470 -24.09 19.59 -4.72
N VAL A 471 -23.36 20.16 -3.76
CA VAL A 471 -21.98 20.65 -3.97
C VAL A 471 -21.04 19.50 -4.35
N GLN A 472 -21.27 18.30 -3.81
CA GLN A 472 -20.43 17.12 -4.03
C GLN A 472 -20.52 16.63 -5.48
N PHE A 473 -21.73 16.56 -6.04
CA PHE A 473 -21.91 16.20 -7.44
C PHE A 473 -21.35 17.27 -8.38
N LEU A 474 -21.57 18.55 -8.06
CA LEU A 474 -20.99 19.66 -8.83
C LEU A 474 -19.46 19.59 -8.83
N SER A 475 -18.84 19.35 -7.67
CA SER A 475 -17.39 19.17 -7.56
C SER A 475 -16.91 17.98 -8.39
N SER A 476 -17.64 16.86 -8.35
CA SER A 476 -17.36 15.68 -9.17
C SER A 476 -17.44 15.99 -10.67
N LEU A 477 -18.42 16.75 -11.12
CA LEU A 477 -18.55 17.16 -12.52
C LEU A 477 -17.43 18.10 -12.95
N LEU A 478 -17.05 19.06 -12.12
CA LEU A 478 -15.91 19.96 -12.38
C LEU A 478 -14.59 19.18 -12.47
N PHE A 479 -14.40 18.21 -11.56
CA PHE A 479 -13.26 17.31 -11.57
C PHE A 479 -13.20 16.49 -12.88
N VAL A 480 -14.30 15.86 -13.27
CA VAL A 480 -14.41 15.14 -14.54
C VAL A 480 -14.15 16.06 -15.74
N GLY A 481 -14.67 17.29 -15.70
CA GLY A 481 -14.43 18.30 -16.73
C GLY A 481 -12.95 18.64 -16.88
N ALA A 482 -12.24 18.82 -15.76
CA ALA A 482 -10.81 19.09 -15.75
C ALA A 482 -9.99 17.90 -16.31
N PHE A 483 -10.28 16.67 -15.93
CA PHE A 483 -9.67 15.49 -16.53
C PHE A 483 -10.02 15.32 -18.01
N GLY A 484 -11.23 15.67 -18.39
CA GLY A 484 -11.64 15.71 -19.79
C GLY A 484 -10.81 16.71 -20.61
N PHE A 485 -10.56 17.89 -20.04
CA PHE A 485 -9.67 18.90 -20.64
C PHE A 485 -8.23 18.39 -20.78
N ILE A 486 -7.68 17.79 -19.72
CA ILE A 486 -6.32 17.19 -19.73
C ILE A 486 -6.25 16.09 -20.80
N ALA A 487 -7.25 15.21 -20.87
CA ALA A 487 -7.30 14.12 -21.84
C ALA A 487 -7.40 14.63 -23.29
N TRP A 488 -8.18 15.68 -23.50
CA TRP A 488 -8.29 16.37 -24.78
C TRP A 488 -6.97 17.00 -25.20
N LEU A 489 -6.33 17.77 -24.28
CA LEU A 489 -5.05 18.43 -24.53
C LEU A 489 -3.94 17.42 -24.84
N ARG A 490 -3.93 16.29 -24.13
CA ARG A 490 -2.97 15.19 -24.39
C ARG A 490 -3.11 14.64 -25.81
N ARG A 491 -4.32 14.53 -26.34
CA ARG A 491 -4.58 13.99 -27.69
C ARG A 491 -4.31 14.99 -28.79
N ASN A 492 -4.20 16.26 -28.46
CA ASN A 492 -4.03 17.31 -29.44
C ASN A 492 -2.59 17.32 -29.97
N ALA A 493 -2.42 17.03 -31.27
CA ALA A 493 -1.13 16.99 -31.94
C ALA A 493 -0.40 18.35 -31.93
N LYS A 494 -1.13 19.47 -31.76
CA LYS A 494 -0.55 20.81 -31.66
C LYS A 494 0.31 21.00 -30.40
N TYR A 495 0.05 20.21 -29.35
CA TYR A 495 0.71 20.34 -28.05
C TYR A 495 1.38 19.01 -27.64
N PRO A 496 2.50 18.60 -28.29
CA PRO A 496 3.18 17.35 -27.99
C PRO A 496 3.82 17.39 -26.61
N SER A 497 4.16 16.21 -26.04
CA SER A 497 4.90 16.13 -24.79
C SER A 497 6.33 16.61 -24.96
N VAL A 498 6.80 17.43 -24.02
CA VAL A 498 8.19 17.92 -23.96
C VAL A 498 9.17 16.79 -23.75
N MET A 499 8.76 15.77 -22.97
CA MET A 499 9.61 14.63 -22.64
C MET A 499 9.72 13.60 -23.77
N GLY A 500 8.96 13.78 -24.85
CA GLY A 500 8.91 12.88 -25.99
C GLY A 500 8.08 11.62 -25.74
N SER A 501 7.55 11.03 -26.81
CA SER A 501 6.63 9.89 -26.78
C SER A 501 7.26 8.59 -26.27
N LYS A 502 8.60 8.47 -26.30
CA LYS A 502 9.34 7.29 -25.82
C LYS A 502 9.60 7.31 -24.29
N ASN A 503 9.34 8.44 -23.62
CA ASN A 503 9.51 8.53 -22.17
C ASN A 503 8.49 7.64 -21.47
N TRP A 504 8.95 6.82 -20.51
CA TRP A 504 8.13 5.88 -19.79
C TRP A 504 6.96 6.53 -19.03
N LEU A 505 7.19 7.70 -18.41
CA LEU A 505 6.14 8.47 -17.73
C LEU A 505 5.04 8.86 -18.72
N VAL A 506 5.39 9.38 -19.90
CA VAL A 506 4.42 9.77 -20.92
C VAL A 506 3.61 8.56 -21.40
N GLN A 507 4.26 7.40 -21.53
CA GLN A 507 3.57 6.16 -21.91
C GLN A 507 2.58 5.71 -20.83
N VAL A 508 2.99 5.70 -19.55
CA VAL A 508 2.13 5.36 -18.41
C VAL A 508 0.93 6.33 -18.36
N PHE A 509 1.18 7.63 -18.37
CA PHE A 509 0.11 8.64 -18.31
C PHE A 509 -0.75 8.71 -19.58
N SER A 510 -0.31 8.10 -20.65
CA SER A 510 -1.16 7.91 -21.83
C SER A 510 -2.33 6.96 -21.58
N ILE A 511 -2.20 6.07 -20.61
CA ILE A 511 -3.24 5.13 -20.18
C ILE A 511 -3.95 5.66 -18.93
N VAL A 512 -3.19 6.17 -17.96
CA VAL A 512 -3.70 6.62 -16.66
C VAL A 512 -4.69 7.77 -16.79
N ILE A 513 -4.38 8.82 -17.57
CA ILE A 513 -5.27 9.99 -17.72
C ILE A 513 -6.66 9.60 -18.24
N PRO A 514 -6.80 8.84 -19.35
CA PRO A 514 -8.11 8.40 -19.79
C PRO A 514 -8.80 7.45 -18.82
N ALA A 515 -8.03 6.61 -18.11
CA ALA A 515 -8.58 5.70 -17.10
C ALA A 515 -9.18 6.48 -15.92
N LEU A 516 -8.45 7.44 -15.36
CA LEU A 516 -8.93 8.30 -14.28
C LEU A 516 -10.16 9.11 -14.71
N PHE A 517 -10.16 9.66 -15.91
CA PHE A 517 -11.32 10.35 -16.48
C PHE A 517 -12.57 9.44 -16.52
N LEU A 518 -12.43 8.22 -17.05
CA LEU A 518 -13.56 7.31 -17.19
C LEU A 518 -14.04 6.76 -15.86
N ILE A 519 -13.12 6.46 -14.93
CA ILE A 519 -13.44 6.00 -13.59
C ILE A 519 -14.19 7.11 -12.83
N SER A 520 -13.67 8.34 -12.85
CA SER A 520 -14.33 9.46 -12.17
C SER A 520 -15.71 9.76 -12.76
N LEU A 521 -15.84 9.71 -14.09
CA LEU A 521 -17.11 9.89 -14.76
C LEU A 521 -18.13 8.81 -14.35
N TYR A 522 -17.70 7.56 -14.28
CA TYR A 522 -18.55 6.46 -13.85
C TYR A 522 -18.97 6.61 -12.39
N LEU A 523 -18.02 6.87 -11.48
CA LEU A 523 -18.25 6.93 -10.04
C LEU A 523 -19.12 8.13 -9.66
N ALA A 524 -18.94 9.28 -10.29
CA ALA A 524 -19.76 10.48 -10.02
C ALA A 524 -21.27 10.19 -10.15
N PHE A 525 -21.69 9.60 -11.25
CA PHE A 525 -23.11 9.27 -11.44
C PHE A 525 -23.55 8.05 -10.63
N ARG A 526 -22.67 7.05 -10.44
CA ARG A 526 -22.97 5.88 -9.61
C ARG A 526 -23.30 6.27 -8.17
N PHE A 527 -22.50 7.19 -7.59
CA PHE A 527 -22.74 7.66 -6.24
C PHE A 527 -24.00 8.48 -6.10
N GLU A 528 -24.36 9.30 -7.10
CA GLU A 528 -25.64 10.03 -7.09
C GLU A 528 -26.86 9.11 -7.18
N ILE A 529 -26.79 8.08 -8.03
CA ILE A 529 -27.85 7.07 -8.06
C ILE A 529 -27.98 6.39 -6.71
N ALA A 530 -26.85 5.97 -6.11
CA ALA A 530 -26.87 5.34 -4.80
C ALA A 530 -27.37 6.28 -3.70
N ASN A 531 -26.99 7.57 -3.74
CA ASN A 531 -27.42 8.59 -2.79
C ASN A 531 -28.95 8.79 -2.85
N TYR A 532 -29.52 8.88 -4.03
CA TYR A 532 -30.97 9.02 -4.20
C TYR A 532 -31.73 7.90 -3.47
N PHE A 533 -31.35 6.64 -3.69
CA PHE A 533 -31.98 5.50 -3.03
C PHE A 533 -31.67 5.40 -1.54
N ASN A 534 -30.44 5.77 -1.12
CA ASN A 534 -30.11 5.80 0.30
C ASN A 534 -30.96 6.81 1.06
N GLN A 535 -31.18 7.98 0.51
CA GLN A 535 -32.05 8.98 1.15
C GLN A 535 -33.51 8.51 1.21
N TRP A 536 -33.99 7.92 0.13
CA TRP A 536 -35.34 7.35 0.12
C TRP A 536 -35.47 6.24 1.18
N TYR A 537 -34.44 5.40 1.31
CA TYR A 537 -34.39 4.36 2.35
C TYR A 537 -34.41 4.94 3.79
N VAL A 538 -33.70 6.02 4.04
CA VAL A 538 -33.73 6.71 5.35
C VAL A 538 -35.09 7.35 5.61
N GLN A 539 -35.71 7.94 4.60
CA GLN A 539 -37.04 8.59 4.69
C GLN A 539 -38.17 7.58 4.88
N SER A 540 -37.96 6.30 4.50
CA SER A 540 -38.96 5.23 4.70
C SER A 540 -39.03 4.74 6.15
N ALA A 541 -38.28 5.32 7.08
CA ALA A 541 -38.25 4.89 8.47
C ALA A 541 -39.63 5.08 9.16
N LEU A 542 -40.17 3.99 9.68
CA LEU A 542 -41.39 3.95 10.48
C LEU A 542 -41.03 3.50 11.90
N GLU A 543 -41.44 4.28 12.91
CA GLU A 543 -41.29 3.91 14.30
C GLU A 543 -42.55 3.18 14.74
N ILE A 544 -42.41 1.90 15.08
CA ILE A 544 -43.50 1.06 15.56
C ILE A 544 -43.22 0.67 17.00
N THR A 545 -44.12 1.07 17.91
CA THR A 545 -44.12 0.54 19.26
C THR A 545 -44.97 -0.70 19.28
N PRO A 546 -44.42 -1.90 19.56
CA PRO A 546 -45.22 -3.11 19.74
C PRO A 546 -46.23 -2.94 20.87
N ASP A 547 -47.44 -3.47 20.72
CA ASP A 547 -48.47 -3.45 21.75
C ASP A 547 -47.92 -3.99 23.08
N GLY A 548 -47.77 -3.12 24.08
CA GLY A 548 -47.23 -3.44 25.42
C GLY A 548 -45.71 -3.30 25.60
N GLY A 549 -44.97 -2.81 24.59
CA GLY A 549 -43.52 -2.62 24.64
C GLY A 549 -43.11 -1.19 25.02
N THR A 550 -42.02 -1.06 25.78
CA THR A 550 -41.47 0.24 26.23
C THR A 550 -40.51 0.86 25.20
N TYR A 551 -40.15 0.16 24.12
CA TYR A 551 -39.18 0.59 23.13
C TYR A 551 -39.79 0.58 21.72
N ALA A 552 -39.66 1.70 21.02
CA ALA A 552 -39.99 1.80 19.61
C ALA A 552 -38.89 1.11 18.76
N SER A 553 -39.31 0.28 17.80
CA SER A 553 -38.42 -0.31 16.81
C SER A 553 -38.57 0.45 15.47
N THR A 554 -37.47 0.80 14.84
CA THR A 554 -37.46 1.51 13.54
C THR A 554 -37.41 0.49 12.42
N TYR A 555 -38.42 0.44 11.58
CA TYR A 555 -38.50 -0.39 10.37
C TYR A 555 -38.29 0.52 9.15
N ARG A 556 -37.66 -0.04 8.13
CA ARG A 556 -37.41 0.66 6.85
C ARG A 556 -37.72 -0.26 5.69
N ASP A 557 -38.04 0.34 4.55
CA ASP A 557 -38.36 -0.40 3.32
C ASP A 557 -37.08 -0.96 2.66
N GLU A 558 -36.85 -2.26 2.83
CA GLU A 558 -35.69 -2.96 2.25
C GLU A 558 -35.76 -3.08 0.72
N ASP A 559 -36.93 -2.96 0.12
CA ASP A 559 -37.07 -2.94 -1.34
C ASP A 559 -36.30 -1.80 -1.96
N ILE A 560 -36.21 -0.65 -1.29
CA ILE A 560 -35.44 0.49 -1.74
C ILE A 560 -33.93 0.16 -1.86
N ARG A 561 -33.39 -0.66 -1.00
CA ARG A 561 -32.01 -1.16 -1.10
C ARG A 561 -31.85 -2.06 -2.33
N SER A 562 -32.80 -2.93 -2.57
CA SER A 562 -32.81 -3.81 -3.72
C SER A 562 -32.95 -3.02 -5.03
N PHE A 563 -33.81 -2.02 -5.08
CA PHE A 563 -33.91 -1.05 -6.18
C PHE A 563 -32.58 -0.32 -6.43
N LYS A 564 -31.92 0.15 -5.37
CA LYS A 564 -30.58 0.78 -5.49
C LYS A 564 -29.60 -0.12 -6.23
N VAL A 565 -29.48 -1.39 -5.82
CA VAL A 565 -28.54 -2.33 -6.44
C VAL A 565 -28.86 -2.53 -7.90
N ILE A 566 -30.13 -2.73 -8.26
CA ILE A 566 -30.56 -2.95 -9.64
C ILE A 566 -30.34 -1.70 -10.51
N TRP A 567 -30.65 -0.51 -10.03
CA TRP A 567 -30.43 0.72 -10.79
C TRP A 567 -28.94 1.00 -11.00
N VAL A 568 -28.09 0.74 -10.00
CA VAL A 568 -26.63 0.82 -10.14
C VAL A 568 -26.12 -0.20 -11.16
N LEU A 569 -26.66 -1.41 -11.18
CA LEU A 569 -26.31 -2.42 -12.19
C LEU A 569 -26.77 -2.00 -13.60
N ILE A 570 -28.00 -1.51 -13.75
CA ILE A 570 -28.53 -0.99 -15.01
C ILE A 570 -27.65 0.14 -15.54
N TYR A 571 -27.28 1.10 -14.68
CA TYR A 571 -26.36 2.18 -15.04
C TYR A 571 -25.00 1.63 -15.48
N SER A 572 -24.45 0.64 -14.78
CA SER A 572 -23.16 0.02 -15.11
C SER A 572 -23.19 -0.67 -16.48
N LEU A 573 -24.26 -1.43 -16.77
CA LEU A 573 -24.48 -2.05 -18.07
C LEU A 573 -24.59 -1.01 -19.20
N PHE A 574 -25.35 0.06 -18.94
CA PHE A 574 -25.51 1.17 -19.89
C PHE A 574 -24.18 1.89 -20.14
N PHE A 575 -23.45 2.26 -19.07
CA PHE A 575 -22.19 2.99 -19.19
C PHE A 575 -21.14 2.19 -19.98
N LEU A 576 -20.98 0.92 -19.66
CA LEU A 576 -20.03 0.04 -20.34
C LEU A 576 -20.44 -0.22 -21.80
N ALA A 577 -21.72 -0.40 -22.08
CA ALA A 577 -22.22 -0.55 -23.44
C ALA A 577 -21.99 0.73 -24.26
N ALA A 578 -22.32 1.89 -23.69
CA ALA A 578 -22.11 3.20 -24.33
C ALA A 578 -20.61 3.46 -24.59
N LEU A 579 -19.75 3.21 -23.61
CA LEU A 579 -18.30 3.36 -23.75
C LEU A 579 -17.75 2.43 -24.85
N SER A 580 -18.15 1.17 -24.86
CA SER A 580 -17.73 0.19 -25.86
C SER A 580 -18.19 0.60 -27.25
N TYR A 581 -19.42 1.10 -27.39
CA TYR A 581 -19.97 1.60 -28.66
C TYR A 581 -19.24 2.84 -29.15
N LEU A 582 -19.00 3.82 -28.25
CA LEU A 582 -18.23 5.03 -28.57
C LEU A 582 -16.79 4.71 -28.97
N ASN A 583 -16.18 3.72 -28.30
CA ASN A 583 -14.83 3.28 -28.65
C ASN A 583 -14.78 2.69 -30.07
N MET A 584 -15.74 1.86 -30.45
CA MET A 584 -15.80 1.31 -31.79
C MET A 584 -16.00 2.38 -32.86
N LYS A 585 -16.88 3.34 -32.62
CA LYS A 585 -17.26 4.33 -33.63
C LYS A 585 -16.32 5.54 -33.70
N LYS A 586 -15.91 6.12 -32.54
CA LYS A 586 -15.21 7.41 -32.47
C LYS A 586 -13.78 7.28 -31.94
N ILE A 587 -13.57 6.62 -30.81
CA ILE A 587 -12.29 6.64 -30.09
C ILE A 587 -11.25 5.75 -30.77
N LYS A 588 -11.68 4.56 -31.24
CA LYS A 588 -10.90 3.53 -31.95
C LYS A 588 -9.60 3.14 -31.22
N ASN A 589 -9.61 3.13 -29.89
CA ASN A 589 -8.48 2.74 -29.07
C ASN A 589 -8.52 1.23 -28.81
N LYS A 590 -7.50 0.50 -29.23
CA LYS A 590 -7.42 -0.97 -29.07
C LYS A 590 -7.36 -1.41 -27.62
N VAL A 591 -6.55 -0.72 -26.78
CA VAL A 591 -6.40 -1.07 -25.36
C VAL A 591 -7.73 -0.88 -24.63
N LEU A 592 -8.38 0.27 -24.82
CA LEU A 592 -9.70 0.55 -24.25
C LEU A 592 -10.75 -0.46 -24.72
N GLY A 593 -10.64 -0.92 -25.98
CA GLY A 593 -11.54 -1.95 -26.51
C GLY A 593 -11.41 -3.30 -25.81
N TYR A 594 -10.17 -3.78 -25.60
CA TYR A 594 -9.92 -5.04 -24.88
C TYR A 594 -10.29 -4.96 -23.40
N VAL A 595 -9.94 -3.88 -22.73
CA VAL A 595 -10.33 -3.64 -21.32
C VAL A 595 -11.85 -3.55 -21.22
N GLY A 596 -12.50 -2.77 -22.08
CA GLY A 596 -13.97 -2.66 -22.13
C GLY A 596 -14.66 -4.00 -22.39
N PHE A 597 -14.09 -4.83 -23.27
CA PHE A 597 -14.61 -6.19 -23.50
C PHE A 597 -14.54 -7.05 -22.22
N GLY A 598 -13.43 -7.00 -21.50
CA GLY A 598 -13.29 -7.69 -20.20
C GLY A 598 -14.30 -7.19 -19.17
N CYS A 599 -14.43 -5.88 -19.03
CA CYS A 599 -15.40 -5.25 -18.11
C CYS A 599 -16.86 -5.62 -18.49
N ASN A 600 -17.19 -5.68 -19.77
CA ASN A 600 -18.52 -6.10 -20.22
C ASN A 600 -18.84 -7.53 -19.78
N ILE A 601 -17.89 -8.47 -19.93
CA ILE A 601 -18.08 -9.86 -19.50
C ILE A 601 -18.29 -9.94 -17.99
N ILE A 602 -17.48 -9.20 -17.20
CA ILE A 602 -17.64 -9.14 -15.75
C ILE A 602 -19.01 -8.58 -15.37
N ALA A 603 -19.45 -7.50 -16.00
CA ALA A 603 -20.74 -6.88 -15.72
C ALA A 603 -21.92 -7.83 -16.05
N ILE A 604 -21.81 -8.60 -17.15
CA ILE A 604 -22.79 -9.64 -17.48
C ILE A 604 -22.83 -10.73 -16.40
N LEU A 605 -21.67 -11.18 -15.92
CA LEU A 605 -21.58 -12.19 -14.86
C LEU A 605 -22.17 -11.68 -13.54
N VAL A 606 -21.85 -10.44 -13.14
CA VAL A 606 -22.43 -9.82 -11.94
C VAL A 606 -23.94 -9.69 -12.06
N PHE A 607 -24.45 -9.34 -13.24
CA PHE A 607 -25.89 -9.28 -13.48
C PHE A 607 -26.55 -10.67 -13.35
N LEU A 608 -25.97 -11.71 -13.94
CA LEU A 608 -26.52 -13.08 -13.88
C LEU A 608 -26.51 -13.66 -12.46
N THR A 609 -25.55 -13.29 -11.63
CA THR A 609 -25.45 -13.75 -10.23
C THR A 609 -26.24 -12.82 -9.31
N GLN A 610 -25.68 -11.65 -9.02
CA GLN A 610 -26.25 -10.70 -8.07
C GLN A 610 -27.52 -10.03 -8.59
N GLY A 611 -27.54 -9.62 -9.85
CA GLY A 611 -28.69 -8.93 -10.43
C GLY A 611 -29.96 -9.77 -10.44
N LEU A 612 -29.88 -11.01 -10.90
CA LEU A 612 -31.05 -11.91 -10.92
C LEU A 612 -31.50 -12.32 -9.53
N TYR A 613 -30.56 -12.43 -8.57
CA TYR A 613 -30.86 -12.70 -7.17
C TYR A 613 -31.71 -11.56 -6.56
N ILE A 614 -31.24 -10.32 -6.65
CA ILE A 614 -31.96 -9.14 -6.14
C ILE A 614 -33.33 -8.96 -6.84
N LEU A 615 -33.42 -9.26 -8.14
CA LEU A 615 -34.70 -9.25 -8.85
C LEU A 615 -35.67 -10.35 -8.34
N SER A 616 -35.15 -11.42 -7.77
CA SER A 616 -35.97 -12.43 -7.11
C SER A 616 -36.43 -11.98 -5.73
N GLU A 617 -35.58 -11.31 -4.95
CA GLU A 617 -35.95 -10.71 -3.67
C GLU A 617 -37.09 -9.67 -3.85
N LEU A 618 -37.01 -8.79 -4.84
CA LEU A 618 -38.07 -7.81 -5.14
C LEU A 618 -39.40 -8.49 -5.52
N ARG A 619 -39.36 -9.64 -6.21
CA ARG A 619 -40.56 -10.44 -6.50
C ARG A 619 -41.12 -11.06 -5.22
N GLU A 620 -40.26 -11.64 -4.38
CA GLU A 620 -40.66 -12.24 -3.10
C GLU A 620 -41.32 -11.21 -2.19
N SER A 621 -40.73 -10.02 -2.06
CA SER A 621 -41.34 -8.90 -1.34
C SER A 621 -42.71 -8.50 -1.92
N TYR A 622 -42.91 -8.54 -3.24
CA TYR A 622 -44.21 -8.26 -3.86
C TYR A 622 -45.27 -9.33 -3.55
N LEU A 623 -44.85 -10.60 -3.39
CA LEU A 623 -45.74 -11.72 -3.08
C LEU A 623 -46.01 -11.88 -1.57
N ASP A 624 -45.16 -11.31 -0.73
CA ASP A 624 -45.31 -11.41 0.72
C ASP A 624 -46.36 -10.39 1.23
N THR A 625 -47.46 -10.91 1.75
CA THR A 625 -48.58 -10.12 2.22
C THR A 625 -48.41 -9.62 3.66
N GLU A 626 -47.46 -10.17 4.45
CA GLU A 626 -47.29 -9.77 5.87
C GLU A 626 -46.63 -8.40 5.98
N LEU A 627 -45.66 -8.07 5.11
CA LEU A 627 -44.96 -6.80 5.11
C LEU A 627 -45.71 -5.67 4.37
N THR A 628 -46.67 -5.99 3.50
CA THR A 628 -47.49 -4.99 2.76
C THR A 628 -48.38 -4.12 3.63
N SER A 629 -48.57 -4.48 4.93
CA SER A 629 -49.28 -3.63 5.89
C SER A 629 -48.54 -2.35 6.23
N TYR A 630 -47.21 -2.31 6.03
CA TYR A 630 -46.37 -1.17 6.42
C TYR A 630 -45.75 -0.46 5.18
N PHE A 631 -45.39 -1.23 4.13
CA PHE A 631 -44.76 -0.70 2.93
C PHE A 631 -45.50 -1.23 1.70
N GLU A 632 -45.97 -0.31 0.82
CA GLU A 632 -46.69 -0.71 -0.40
C GLU A 632 -45.71 -1.23 -1.47
N SER A 633 -45.80 -2.53 -1.77
CA SER A 633 -45.10 -3.12 -2.91
C SER A 633 -45.88 -2.84 -4.20
N GLY A 634 -45.21 -2.24 -5.20
CA GLY A 634 -45.83 -1.81 -6.44
C GLY A 634 -45.48 -2.67 -7.65
N ALA A 635 -46.15 -2.43 -8.78
CA ALA A 635 -45.87 -3.11 -10.07
C ALA A 635 -44.41 -2.91 -10.51
N LEU A 636 -43.67 -1.97 -9.96
CA LEU A 636 -42.27 -1.70 -10.25
C LEU A 636 -41.36 -2.80 -9.71
N ASN A 637 -41.73 -3.45 -8.60
CA ASN A 637 -41.00 -4.61 -8.05
C ASN A 637 -40.87 -5.75 -9.10
N ILE A 638 -41.87 -5.92 -9.92
CA ILE A 638 -41.88 -6.92 -11.02
C ILE A 638 -41.33 -6.29 -12.30
N GLY A 639 -41.75 -5.06 -12.65
CA GLY A 639 -41.48 -4.42 -13.94
C GLY A 639 -40.00 -4.07 -14.16
N ILE A 640 -39.24 -3.70 -13.09
CA ILE A 640 -37.84 -3.36 -13.19
C ILE A 640 -36.97 -4.47 -13.81
N ARG A 641 -37.40 -5.71 -13.68
CA ARG A 641 -36.77 -6.90 -14.26
C ARG A 641 -36.60 -6.75 -15.76
N TYR A 642 -37.67 -6.35 -16.45
CA TYR A 642 -37.67 -6.21 -17.90
C TYR A 642 -36.86 -5.00 -18.35
N ILE A 643 -36.84 -3.93 -17.55
CA ILE A 643 -35.96 -2.79 -17.80
C ILE A 643 -34.49 -3.28 -17.73
N ALA A 644 -34.13 -4.04 -16.73
CA ALA A 644 -32.77 -4.58 -16.58
C ALA A 644 -32.38 -5.51 -17.75
N PHE A 645 -33.30 -6.31 -18.26
CA PHE A 645 -33.07 -7.18 -19.44
C PHE A 645 -32.83 -6.40 -20.73
N ILE A 646 -33.45 -5.22 -20.90
CA ILE A 646 -33.15 -4.36 -22.05
C ILE A 646 -31.67 -3.95 -22.03
N PHE A 647 -31.14 -3.54 -20.88
CA PHE A 647 -29.73 -3.14 -20.75
C PHE A 647 -28.77 -4.33 -20.82
N LEU A 648 -29.16 -5.51 -20.33
CA LEU A 648 -28.43 -6.76 -20.56
C LEU A 648 -28.36 -7.07 -22.06
N GLY A 649 -29.47 -6.96 -22.78
CA GLY A 649 -29.52 -7.15 -24.24
C GLY A 649 -28.62 -6.15 -24.97
N LEU A 650 -28.62 -4.89 -24.53
CA LEU A 650 -27.78 -3.83 -25.10
C LEU A 650 -26.28 -4.16 -24.96
N ILE A 651 -25.82 -4.51 -23.75
CA ILE A 651 -24.40 -4.83 -23.52
C ILE A 651 -23.98 -6.09 -24.26
N LEU A 652 -24.82 -7.11 -24.34
CA LEU A 652 -24.60 -8.32 -25.13
C LEU A 652 -24.45 -8.00 -26.61
N PHE A 653 -25.34 -7.16 -27.16
CA PHE A 653 -25.30 -6.72 -28.55
C PHE A 653 -24.00 -5.99 -28.87
N VAL A 654 -23.59 -5.02 -28.03
CA VAL A 654 -22.36 -4.23 -28.24
C VAL A 654 -21.13 -5.12 -28.10
N THR A 655 -21.10 -6.00 -27.11
CA THR A 655 -19.99 -6.95 -26.89
C THR A 655 -19.83 -7.90 -28.06
N ARG A 656 -20.94 -8.42 -28.60
CA ARG A 656 -20.96 -9.26 -29.83
C ARG A 656 -20.41 -8.51 -31.03
N LYS A 657 -20.81 -7.25 -31.20
CA LYS A 657 -20.36 -6.42 -32.33
C LYS A 657 -18.87 -6.15 -32.24
N PHE A 658 -18.36 -5.73 -31.07
CA PHE A 658 -16.93 -5.52 -30.82
C PHE A 658 -16.11 -6.77 -31.13
N ARG A 659 -16.56 -7.92 -30.67
CA ARG A 659 -15.92 -9.21 -30.94
C ARG A 659 -15.82 -9.49 -32.45
N LEU A 660 -16.90 -9.32 -33.21
CA LEU A 660 -16.94 -9.57 -34.66
C LEU A 660 -15.94 -8.67 -35.42
N GLU A 661 -15.77 -7.43 -34.98
CA GLU A 661 -14.86 -6.46 -35.63
C GLU A 661 -13.37 -6.71 -35.30
N HIS A 662 -13.03 -7.21 -34.09
CA HIS A 662 -11.65 -7.22 -33.59
C HIS A 662 -11.06 -8.61 -33.39
N PHE A 663 -11.86 -9.64 -33.11
CA PHE A 663 -11.38 -11.00 -32.90
C PHE A 663 -11.62 -11.90 -34.14
N LYS A 664 -10.57 -12.09 -34.92
CA LYS A 664 -10.62 -13.02 -36.08
C LYS A 664 -10.44 -14.50 -35.69
N ASN A 665 -10.08 -14.79 -34.42
CA ASN A 665 -9.80 -16.13 -33.95
C ASN A 665 -11.10 -16.94 -33.82
N ARG A 666 -11.18 -18.10 -34.54
CA ARG A 666 -12.34 -19.01 -34.61
C ARG A 666 -12.71 -19.57 -33.23
N TYR A 667 -11.72 -19.91 -32.39
CA TYR A 667 -11.96 -20.47 -31.05
C TYR A 667 -12.63 -19.45 -30.12
N LEU A 668 -12.14 -18.21 -30.09
CA LEU A 668 -12.74 -17.13 -29.28
C LEU A 668 -14.16 -16.80 -29.75
N ASN A 669 -14.38 -16.87 -31.04
CA ASN A 669 -15.73 -16.70 -31.60
C ASN A 669 -16.71 -17.80 -31.14
N SER A 670 -16.26 -19.05 -31.15
CA SER A 670 -17.07 -20.17 -30.69
C SER A 670 -17.33 -20.09 -29.19
N LEU A 671 -16.33 -19.77 -28.41
CA LEU A 671 -16.43 -19.60 -26.95
C LEU A 671 -17.45 -18.51 -26.59
N PHE A 672 -17.36 -17.34 -27.21
CA PHE A 672 -18.32 -16.26 -26.95
C PHE A 672 -19.76 -16.64 -27.30
N ASN A 673 -19.95 -17.30 -28.43
CA ASN A 673 -21.30 -17.77 -28.81
C ASN A 673 -21.84 -18.81 -27.82
N LEU A 674 -20.96 -19.66 -27.27
CA LEU A 674 -21.35 -20.60 -26.21
C LEU A 674 -21.76 -19.87 -24.93
N ILE A 675 -20.96 -18.87 -24.51
CA ILE A 675 -21.29 -18.01 -23.37
C ILE A 675 -22.63 -17.32 -23.58
N LEU A 676 -22.92 -16.82 -24.79
CA LEU A 676 -24.20 -16.20 -25.09
C LEU A 676 -25.38 -17.17 -24.87
N HIS A 677 -25.24 -18.44 -25.27
CA HIS A 677 -26.27 -19.42 -25.03
C HIS A 677 -26.42 -19.78 -23.54
N ILE A 678 -25.31 -19.77 -22.78
CA ILE A 678 -25.36 -19.93 -21.31
C ILE A 678 -26.16 -18.79 -20.69
N VAL A 679 -25.88 -17.53 -21.09
CA VAL A 679 -26.64 -16.35 -20.61
C VAL A 679 -28.13 -16.50 -20.93
N ILE A 680 -28.48 -16.90 -22.15
CA ILE A 680 -29.87 -17.08 -22.54
C ILE A 680 -30.56 -18.16 -21.69
N VAL A 681 -29.94 -19.32 -21.49
CA VAL A 681 -30.49 -20.38 -20.63
C VAL A 681 -30.69 -19.91 -19.21
N TRP A 682 -29.71 -19.16 -18.66
CA TRP A 682 -29.78 -18.64 -17.30
C TRP A 682 -30.91 -17.62 -17.12
N VAL A 683 -31.07 -16.69 -18.08
CA VAL A 683 -32.18 -15.74 -18.07
C VAL A 683 -33.53 -16.44 -18.25
N LEU A 684 -33.65 -17.39 -19.19
CA LEU A 684 -34.89 -18.16 -19.37
C LEU A 684 -35.25 -18.98 -18.13
N SER A 685 -34.25 -19.55 -17.45
CA SER A 685 -34.46 -20.27 -16.18
C SER A 685 -34.98 -19.36 -15.09
N SER A 686 -34.37 -18.16 -14.97
CA SER A 686 -34.83 -17.14 -14.04
C SER A 686 -36.23 -16.62 -14.35
N GLU A 687 -36.57 -16.46 -15.63
CA GLU A 687 -37.93 -16.09 -16.04
C GLU A 687 -38.98 -17.19 -15.74
N LEU A 688 -38.65 -18.45 -16.00
CA LEU A 688 -39.54 -19.55 -15.67
C LEU A 688 -39.84 -19.57 -14.15
N LEU A 689 -38.79 -19.45 -13.32
CA LEU A 689 -38.97 -19.37 -11.86
C LEU A 689 -39.83 -18.17 -11.46
N HIS A 690 -39.57 -17.03 -12.06
CA HIS A 690 -40.31 -15.80 -11.78
C HIS A 690 -41.82 -15.96 -12.02
N TRP A 691 -42.22 -16.52 -13.14
CA TRP A 691 -43.63 -16.71 -13.46
C TRP A 691 -44.31 -17.86 -12.71
N LEU A 692 -43.56 -18.92 -12.37
CA LEU A 692 -44.09 -20.01 -11.55
C LEU A 692 -44.36 -19.58 -10.11
N ASP A 693 -43.50 -18.72 -9.56
CA ASP A 693 -43.69 -18.18 -8.21
C ASP A 693 -44.87 -17.20 -8.16
N ILE A 694 -45.04 -16.33 -9.20
CA ILE A 694 -46.23 -15.46 -9.30
C ILE A 694 -47.52 -16.28 -9.44
N ALA A 695 -47.44 -17.43 -10.10
CA ALA A 695 -48.58 -18.35 -10.24
C ALA A 695 -48.81 -19.25 -9.00
N GLU A 696 -48.09 -19.02 -7.91
CA GLU A 696 -48.12 -19.81 -6.65
C GLU A 696 -47.91 -21.32 -6.83
N ASN A 697 -47.22 -21.68 -7.94
CA ASN A 697 -47.03 -23.10 -8.30
C ASN A 697 -45.64 -23.62 -7.93
N ASN A 698 -45.35 -23.62 -6.62
CA ASN A 698 -44.05 -23.99 -6.06
C ASN A 698 -43.67 -25.48 -6.31
N ALA A 699 -44.60 -26.34 -6.65
CA ALA A 699 -44.29 -27.75 -6.96
C ALA A 699 -43.73 -27.95 -8.36
N ALA A 700 -44.01 -27.01 -9.31
CA ALA A 700 -43.68 -27.19 -10.72
C ALA A 700 -42.27 -26.72 -11.11
N TYR A 701 -41.58 -25.95 -10.24
CA TYR A 701 -40.30 -25.31 -10.61
C TYR A 701 -39.18 -26.32 -10.93
N LYS A 702 -39.10 -27.41 -10.18
CA LYS A 702 -38.03 -28.42 -10.34
C LYS A 702 -38.15 -29.07 -11.71
N LEU A 703 -39.34 -29.54 -12.02
CA LEU A 703 -39.65 -30.20 -13.30
C LEU A 703 -39.60 -29.19 -14.46
N GLY A 704 -40.16 -28.00 -14.27
CA GLY A 704 -40.16 -26.91 -15.26
C GLY A 704 -38.78 -26.55 -15.77
N LEU A 705 -37.81 -26.42 -14.89
CA LEU A 705 -36.40 -26.14 -15.24
C LEU A 705 -35.81 -27.29 -16.08
N SER A 706 -36.08 -28.55 -15.73
CA SER A 706 -35.55 -29.70 -16.46
C SER A 706 -36.17 -29.81 -17.85
N ILE A 707 -37.44 -29.49 -17.99
CA ILE A 707 -38.13 -29.41 -19.30
C ILE A 707 -37.52 -28.27 -20.13
N LEU A 708 -37.38 -27.08 -19.56
CA LEU A 708 -36.78 -25.93 -20.23
C LEU A 708 -35.38 -26.23 -20.77
N TRP A 709 -34.52 -26.80 -19.94
CA TRP A 709 -33.15 -27.14 -20.32
C TRP A 709 -33.11 -28.27 -21.38
N GLY A 710 -34.00 -29.25 -21.27
CA GLY A 710 -34.16 -30.31 -22.26
C GLY A 710 -34.58 -29.79 -23.61
N VAL A 711 -35.63 -28.95 -23.65
CA VAL A 711 -36.14 -28.35 -24.90
C VAL A 711 -35.08 -27.41 -25.50
N TYR A 712 -34.41 -26.60 -24.67
CA TYR A 712 -33.35 -25.70 -25.16
C TYR A 712 -32.15 -26.47 -25.71
N SER A 713 -31.75 -27.58 -25.08
CA SER A 713 -30.68 -28.45 -25.59
C SER A 713 -31.05 -29.09 -26.93
N LEU A 714 -32.30 -29.54 -27.09
CA LEU A 714 -32.79 -30.04 -28.35
C LEU A 714 -32.74 -28.95 -29.44
N TRP A 715 -33.21 -27.76 -29.12
CA TRP A 715 -33.13 -26.62 -30.04
C TRP A 715 -31.67 -26.30 -30.42
N LEU A 716 -30.72 -26.32 -29.47
CA LEU A 716 -29.29 -26.11 -29.74
C LEU A 716 -28.70 -27.17 -30.66
N ILE A 717 -29.11 -28.46 -30.52
CA ILE A 717 -28.65 -29.51 -31.41
C ILE A 717 -29.16 -29.27 -32.84
N VAL A 718 -30.45 -29.02 -33.00
CA VAL A 718 -31.07 -28.74 -34.30
C VAL A 718 -30.40 -27.53 -34.95
N PHE A 719 -30.24 -26.44 -34.19
CA PHE A 719 -29.59 -25.21 -34.66
C PHE A 719 -28.12 -25.43 -34.98
N GLY A 720 -27.41 -26.22 -34.17
CA GLY A 720 -26.01 -26.59 -34.39
C GLY A 720 -25.80 -27.47 -35.63
N ILE A 721 -26.75 -28.34 -35.95
CA ILE A 721 -26.76 -29.12 -37.19
C ILE A 721 -27.08 -28.21 -38.37
N TRP A 722 -28.12 -27.38 -38.26
CA TRP A 722 -28.56 -26.50 -39.34
C TRP A 722 -27.49 -25.48 -39.74
N LYS A 723 -26.87 -24.84 -38.75
CA LYS A 723 -25.79 -23.84 -38.96
C LYS A 723 -24.39 -24.45 -39.08
N ASN A 724 -24.27 -25.75 -39.01
CA ASN A 724 -23.03 -26.50 -39.12
C ASN A 724 -21.99 -26.03 -38.10
N LYS A 725 -22.34 -25.95 -36.78
CA LYS A 725 -21.48 -25.46 -35.70
C LYS A 725 -21.28 -26.52 -34.62
N GLN A 726 -20.06 -27.10 -34.61
CA GLN A 726 -19.67 -28.15 -33.67
C GLN A 726 -19.83 -27.73 -32.19
N TYR A 727 -19.41 -26.53 -31.83
CA TYR A 727 -19.48 -26.05 -30.44
C TYR A 727 -20.93 -25.98 -29.90
N LEU A 728 -21.92 -25.70 -30.75
CA LEU A 728 -23.34 -25.73 -30.35
C LEU A 728 -23.83 -27.14 -30.06
N ARG A 729 -23.41 -28.09 -30.87
CA ARG A 729 -23.76 -29.50 -30.66
C ARG A 729 -23.16 -30.06 -29.39
N ILE A 730 -21.88 -29.75 -29.13
CA ILE A 730 -21.18 -30.11 -27.87
C ILE A 730 -21.84 -29.43 -26.68
N GLY A 731 -22.10 -28.14 -26.76
CA GLY A 731 -22.77 -27.37 -25.69
C GLY A 731 -24.16 -27.92 -25.37
N ALA A 732 -24.93 -28.34 -26.39
CA ALA A 732 -26.23 -28.96 -26.22
C ALA A 732 -26.12 -30.32 -25.50
N ILE A 733 -25.16 -31.17 -25.88
CA ILE A 733 -24.93 -32.47 -25.23
C ILE A 733 -24.54 -32.27 -23.75
N VAL A 734 -23.67 -31.29 -23.46
CA VAL A 734 -23.27 -30.98 -22.09
C VAL A 734 -24.46 -30.48 -21.27
N LEU A 735 -25.25 -29.51 -21.79
CA LEU A 735 -26.44 -29.00 -21.13
C LEU A 735 -27.46 -30.13 -20.87
N PHE A 736 -27.67 -31.00 -21.85
CA PHE A 736 -28.55 -32.14 -21.70
C PHE A 736 -28.02 -33.12 -20.63
N GLY A 737 -26.73 -33.39 -20.62
CA GLY A 737 -26.10 -34.23 -19.58
C GLY A 737 -26.30 -33.64 -18.17
N ILE A 738 -26.13 -32.33 -18.01
CA ILE A 738 -26.40 -31.62 -16.74
C ILE A 738 -27.88 -31.73 -16.36
N THR A 739 -28.78 -31.61 -17.35
CA THR A 739 -30.22 -31.77 -17.13
C THR A 739 -30.57 -33.18 -16.65
N LEU A 740 -29.92 -34.19 -17.21
CA LEU A 740 -30.08 -35.57 -16.78
C LEU A 740 -29.61 -35.79 -15.35
N ILE A 741 -28.43 -35.32 -15.04
CA ILE A 741 -27.88 -35.42 -13.68
C ILE A 741 -28.81 -34.72 -12.67
N LYS A 742 -29.24 -33.48 -12.97
CA LYS A 742 -30.21 -32.77 -12.12
C LYS A 742 -31.50 -33.55 -11.93
N LEU A 743 -32.06 -34.07 -13.01
CA LEU A 743 -33.31 -34.82 -12.99
C LEU A 743 -33.19 -36.09 -12.16
N PHE A 744 -32.13 -36.88 -12.35
CA PHE A 744 -31.90 -38.13 -11.60
C PHE A 744 -31.64 -37.94 -10.13
N PHE A 745 -30.81 -36.98 -9.75
CA PHE A 745 -30.36 -36.80 -8.36
C PHE A 745 -31.24 -35.85 -7.57
N TYR A 746 -31.91 -34.91 -8.21
CA TYR A 746 -32.64 -33.85 -7.50
C TYR A 746 -34.15 -33.91 -7.72
N ASP A 747 -34.65 -34.04 -8.97
CA ASP A 747 -36.07 -33.90 -9.25
C ASP A 747 -36.85 -35.15 -8.94
N ILE A 748 -36.28 -36.35 -9.19
CA ILE A 748 -36.97 -37.64 -9.03
C ILE A 748 -37.31 -37.94 -7.58
N SER A 749 -36.49 -37.54 -6.64
CA SER A 749 -36.67 -37.86 -5.21
C SER A 749 -38.03 -37.41 -4.65
N HIS A 750 -38.61 -36.34 -5.22
CA HIS A 750 -39.81 -35.67 -4.71
C HIS A 750 -41.09 -35.90 -5.59
N LEU A 751 -41.01 -36.63 -6.70
CA LEU A 751 -42.12 -36.84 -7.58
C LEU A 751 -42.93 -38.09 -7.21
N ASN A 752 -44.24 -38.04 -7.45
CA ASN A 752 -45.09 -39.26 -7.37
C ASN A 752 -44.81 -40.19 -8.58
N THR A 753 -45.26 -41.44 -8.49
CA THR A 753 -44.98 -42.49 -9.50
C THR A 753 -45.43 -42.10 -10.90
N ILE A 754 -46.59 -41.45 -11.05
CA ILE A 754 -47.15 -41.02 -12.34
C ILE A 754 -46.27 -39.96 -12.97
N SER A 755 -45.88 -38.95 -12.21
CA SER A 755 -44.98 -37.90 -12.67
C SER A 755 -43.60 -38.42 -13.02
N LYS A 756 -43.05 -39.37 -12.27
CA LYS A 756 -41.80 -40.09 -12.62
C LYS A 756 -41.92 -40.75 -14.00
N THR A 757 -43.00 -41.46 -14.22
CA THR A 757 -43.22 -42.17 -15.49
C THR A 757 -43.32 -41.22 -16.67
N ILE A 758 -44.06 -40.11 -16.54
CA ILE A 758 -44.18 -39.07 -17.58
C ILE A 758 -42.81 -38.45 -17.92
N VAL A 759 -42.02 -38.15 -16.90
CA VAL A 759 -40.69 -37.56 -17.06
C VAL A 759 -39.75 -38.53 -17.77
N PHE A 760 -39.69 -39.79 -17.36
CA PHE A 760 -38.85 -40.81 -17.99
C PHE A 760 -39.25 -41.08 -19.45
N VAL A 761 -40.54 -41.18 -19.75
CA VAL A 761 -41.01 -41.37 -21.12
C VAL A 761 -40.69 -40.16 -21.99
N SER A 762 -40.97 -38.95 -21.52
CA SER A 762 -40.67 -37.71 -22.24
C SER A 762 -39.17 -37.56 -22.52
N LEU A 763 -38.33 -37.89 -21.54
CA LEU A 763 -36.88 -37.84 -21.67
C LEU A 763 -36.36 -38.92 -22.61
N GLY A 764 -36.90 -40.12 -22.53
CA GLY A 764 -36.59 -41.22 -23.46
C GLY A 764 -36.91 -40.85 -24.91
N VAL A 765 -38.09 -40.28 -25.16
CA VAL A 765 -38.46 -39.76 -26.47
C VAL A 765 -37.49 -38.64 -26.93
N LEU A 766 -37.14 -37.71 -26.06
CA LEU A 766 -36.22 -36.65 -26.39
C LEU A 766 -34.82 -37.19 -26.75
N LEU A 767 -34.32 -38.18 -26.01
CA LEU A 767 -33.05 -38.87 -26.31
C LEU A 767 -33.09 -39.57 -27.65
N LEU A 768 -34.20 -40.28 -27.96
CA LEU A 768 -34.38 -40.94 -29.25
C LEU A 768 -34.42 -39.93 -30.41
N VAL A 769 -35.10 -38.79 -30.25
CA VAL A 769 -35.10 -37.70 -31.24
C VAL A 769 -33.70 -37.13 -31.45
N ILE A 770 -32.95 -36.86 -30.37
CA ILE A 770 -31.56 -36.37 -30.44
C ILE A 770 -30.67 -37.39 -31.16
N SER A 771 -30.77 -38.67 -30.79
CA SER A 771 -30.03 -39.77 -31.42
C SER A 771 -30.36 -39.92 -32.89
N PHE A 772 -31.65 -39.89 -33.26
CA PHE A 772 -32.10 -39.91 -34.64
C PHE A 772 -31.55 -38.74 -35.45
N LEU A 773 -31.67 -37.53 -34.97
CA LEU A 773 -31.12 -36.34 -35.63
C LEU A 773 -29.59 -36.42 -35.81
N TYR A 774 -28.87 -36.88 -34.79
CA TYR A 774 -27.44 -37.08 -34.89
C TYR A 774 -27.06 -38.11 -35.95
N ASN A 775 -27.75 -39.28 -35.96
CA ASN A 775 -27.50 -40.33 -36.93
C ASN A 775 -27.90 -39.93 -38.36
N LYS A 776 -29.07 -39.28 -38.53
CA LYS A 776 -29.54 -38.80 -39.85
C LYS A 776 -28.57 -37.80 -40.48
N TYR A 777 -27.90 -36.97 -39.69
CA TYR A 777 -26.98 -35.97 -40.18
C TYR A 777 -25.51 -36.30 -39.96
N LYS A 778 -25.18 -37.56 -39.59
CA LYS A 778 -23.84 -38.05 -39.31
C LYS A 778 -22.86 -37.81 -40.47
N ASN A 779 -23.23 -38.04 -41.69
CA ASN A 779 -22.39 -37.81 -42.88
C ASN A 779 -22.09 -36.33 -43.10
N LYS A 780 -23.01 -35.44 -42.76
CA LYS A 780 -22.80 -34.01 -42.85
C LYS A 780 -21.88 -33.52 -41.73
N ILE A 781 -21.85 -34.21 -40.58
CA ILE A 781 -20.99 -33.93 -39.41
C ILE A 781 -19.56 -34.43 -39.67
N ASN A 782 -19.38 -35.62 -40.29
CA ASN A 782 -18.06 -36.20 -40.53
C ASN A 782 -17.28 -35.45 -41.62
N ASN A 783 -17.95 -34.96 -42.67
CA ASN A 783 -17.31 -34.16 -43.72
C ASN A 783 -16.77 -32.81 -43.22
N GLU A 784 -17.15 -32.36 -42.00
CA GLU A 784 -16.59 -31.18 -41.37
C GLU A 784 -15.28 -31.46 -40.62
N VAL A 785 -15.17 -32.65 -40.02
CA VAL A 785 -13.95 -33.00 -39.27
C VAL A 785 -12.79 -33.18 -40.27
N GLU A 786 -13.05 -33.69 -41.48
CA GLU A 786 -12.03 -33.80 -42.56
C GLU A 786 -11.64 -32.44 -43.19
N ASN A 787 -12.56 -31.47 -43.23
CA ASN A 787 -12.25 -30.11 -43.71
C ASN A 787 -11.69 -29.16 -42.64
N GLU A 788 -11.63 -29.55 -41.38
CA GLU A 788 -11.09 -28.78 -40.26
C GLU A 788 -9.74 -29.31 -39.73
N SER A 789 -9.29 -30.51 -40.14
CA SER A 789 -7.95 -31.07 -39.95
C SER A 789 -6.99 -30.63 -41.07
#